data_321593f7fedd74cf381ee53f83ad8a82
#
_entry.id   321593f7fedd74cf381ee53f83ad8a82
#
_cell.length_a   1.000
_cell.length_b   1.000
_cell.length_c   1.000
_cell.angle_alpha   90.00
_cell.angle_beta   90.00
_cell.angle_gamma   90.00
#
_symmetry.space_group_name_H-M   'P 1'
#
loop_
_entity.id
_entity.type
_entity.pdbx_description
1 polymer ?
#
loop_
_entity_poly.entity_id
_entity_poly.type
_entity_poly.pdbx_seq_one_letter_code
_entity_poly.pdbx_strand_id
1 'polypeptide(L)'
;VIKRMSASGSSAVTIHSSSLNQVASARTVNVPAYDRERLEDVGFLASMTFVLMCNYHQTGHFGGPTAYMPYTVATHLAGPENGGMTFDYRRPKHPFADKFMLAGGHNAPATYALWMIMGEALAQKHAITGDDRYKADPKASMLSIDALGFRRGAGALATILEENDLADHPAMAQAKIRGIRALSGHSETTDLTNDVNGGPSGIGIATAAGKAAFWDMMGADPSLKIIAIEGEFALTSGHSQEFKTQAVAQRVGKRLRVLMSYNNAGIDDELVGSVVKEETYRIEDQWSSYGWNVFKVDDATNYDQVVGALKTMEDWDQDDRRPMMVVGKTVKGFWPGAKDGMLPGGVTQVVDHASHAYGMPMNGEYFQALAESFESKYGVTFEGIRAGAVSDDRERLLQLKTNIDIAMSVLEKNGLGDWLAERLVEIGDQVNDSLPLRVDPNSDPFLDDRLLVANLPTEATTVTAENPVTGEKKDVGIALFEQPGAIKGTRRAISEIIKWANYVTENRFVIVAADLAESINVDHGSLWGHYDPIDNIAGTRLKAPIQEAGNASTAVGFTSQSLSIDPDRHNGVWSISGTYGAFTPLMYLPLRVWSQQNQDSPFRLGVAHILAGHSGPETAADARTHFGIFAPQVWKLFPKGQVIVLSFWDYNDVAPGYFAAAEIAARDPKVGVIVLEVARPDFAVADRSTFADSDPCAAAKGFYLIKDYDPNKPKDGVVVSQGSSSTVNLVSVLEKLEEAGVNVKVVAAISEELFDRQPKSYRDTVLTDADKFDLMVVTTGTRRVWPVTGVGPLTDEYSLTSDWDNQWLSGGTEDDVIKEAHLDKDSIFDAVQRFAADHQERLSRQAAAFTGHAG
;
A
#
# COMPACT_ATOMS: atom_id res chain seq x y z
N VAL A 1 -15.40 -47.12 10.11
CA VAL A 1 -16.50 -46.69 11.03
C VAL A 1 -15.85 -45.85 12.12
N ILE A 2 -15.65 -44.57 11.87
CA ILE A 2 -15.11 -43.60 12.84
C ILE A 2 -16.27 -43.26 13.77
N LYS A 3 -16.12 -43.59 15.02
CA LYS A 3 -17.01 -43.08 16.06
C LYS A 3 -16.84 -41.59 16.14
N ARG A 4 -17.88 -40.81 15.76
CA ARG A 4 -18.01 -39.41 16.15
C ARG A 4 -17.90 -39.33 17.67
N MET A 5 -16.81 -38.79 18.16
CA MET A 5 -16.74 -38.39 19.57
C MET A 5 -17.70 -37.22 19.78
N SER A 6 -18.51 -37.34 20.79
CA SER A 6 -19.55 -36.39 21.14
C SER A 6 -19.04 -34.98 21.31
N ALA A 7 -19.64 -34.02 20.56
CA ALA A 7 -19.51 -32.62 20.81
C ALA A 7 -19.76 -32.31 22.29
N SER A 8 -18.83 -31.64 22.94
CA SER A 8 -19.02 -30.99 24.22
C SER A 8 -20.19 -30.00 24.11
N GLY A 9 -21.02 -29.93 25.13
CA GLY A 9 -22.26 -29.16 25.12
C GLY A 9 -22.07 -27.71 24.68
N SER A 10 -23.09 -27.17 24.00
CA SER A 10 -23.13 -25.78 23.56
C SER A 10 -22.86 -24.84 24.73
N SER A 11 -21.74 -24.10 24.70
CA SER A 11 -21.51 -23.00 25.62
C SER A 11 -22.27 -21.77 25.13
N ALA A 12 -22.78 -20.97 26.07
CA ALA A 12 -23.42 -19.70 25.75
C ALA A 12 -22.50 -18.55 26.20
N VAL A 13 -22.23 -17.60 25.30
CA VAL A 13 -21.45 -16.42 25.63
C VAL A 13 -22.30 -15.15 25.53
N THR A 14 -21.97 -14.16 26.33
CA THR A 14 -22.63 -12.85 26.26
C THR A 14 -21.80 -11.92 25.41
N ILE A 15 -22.39 -11.40 24.35
CA ILE A 15 -21.79 -10.40 23.47
C ILE A 15 -22.57 -9.10 23.65
N HIS A 16 -21.88 -8.01 24.00
CA HIS A 16 -22.44 -6.68 24.04
C HIS A 16 -22.31 -6.00 22.68
N SER A 17 -23.38 -5.43 22.19
CA SER A 17 -23.36 -4.68 20.91
C SER A 17 -23.77 -3.25 21.10
N SER A 18 -23.07 -2.33 20.42
CA SER A 18 -23.43 -0.91 20.31
C SER A 18 -23.52 -0.54 18.84
N SER A 19 -24.51 0.26 18.49
CA SER A 19 -24.63 0.85 17.17
C SER A 19 -25.28 2.22 17.27
N LEU A 20 -25.18 3.02 16.23
CA LEU A 20 -25.80 4.35 16.17
C LEU A 20 -27.30 4.22 16.50
N ASN A 21 -27.79 5.01 17.45
CA ASN A 21 -29.17 5.03 17.95
C ASN A 21 -29.65 3.76 18.69
N GLN A 22 -28.78 2.85 19.05
CA GLN A 22 -29.15 1.73 19.92
C GLN A 22 -28.36 1.80 21.24
N VAL A 23 -29.06 1.68 22.35
CA VAL A 23 -28.43 1.47 23.66
C VAL A 23 -27.68 0.13 23.58
N ALA A 24 -26.49 0.07 24.16
CA ALA A 24 -25.72 -1.15 24.25
C ALA A 24 -26.62 -2.31 24.72
N SER A 25 -26.78 -3.32 23.91
CA SER A 25 -27.59 -4.51 24.20
C SER A 25 -26.67 -5.72 24.40
N ALA A 26 -26.93 -6.47 25.47
CA ALA A 26 -26.27 -7.75 25.67
C ALA A 26 -27.05 -8.84 24.90
N ARG A 27 -26.35 -9.62 24.09
CA ARG A 27 -26.92 -10.80 23.41
C ARG A 27 -26.24 -12.05 23.92
N THR A 28 -27.04 -13.04 24.28
CA THR A 28 -26.51 -14.37 24.51
C THR A 28 -26.42 -15.09 23.17
N VAL A 29 -25.21 -15.44 22.77
CA VAL A 29 -24.93 -16.16 21.53
C VAL A 29 -24.60 -17.61 21.89
N ASN A 30 -25.34 -18.55 21.30
CA ASN A 30 -24.95 -19.93 21.38
C ASN A 30 -23.72 -20.15 20.53
N VAL A 31 -22.62 -20.49 21.15
CA VAL A 31 -21.39 -20.81 20.43
C VAL A 31 -21.64 -22.09 19.64
N PRO A 32 -21.44 -22.09 18.32
CA PRO A 32 -21.63 -23.28 17.52
C PRO A 32 -20.67 -24.37 17.95
N ALA A 33 -20.99 -25.59 17.59
CA ALA A 33 -20.11 -26.72 17.85
C ALA A 33 -18.80 -26.54 17.04
N TYR A 34 -17.68 -26.40 17.72
CA TYR A 34 -16.34 -26.38 17.16
C TYR A 34 -15.38 -27.11 18.10
N ASP A 35 -14.20 -27.44 17.61
CA ASP A 35 -13.24 -28.18 18.43
C ASP A 35 -12.33 -27.20 19.19
N ARG A 36 -12.84 -26.74 20.34
CA ARG A 36 -12.18 -25.76 21.21
C ARG A 36 -10.80 -26.25 21.64
N GLU A 37 -10.67 -27.49 22.08
CA GLU A 37 -9.43 -28.04 22.59
C GLU A 37 -8.34 -28.03 21.50
N ARG A 38 -8.70 -28.31 20.24
CA ARG A 38 -7.81 -28.28 19.12
C ARG A 38 -7.32 -26.85 18.80
N LEU A 39 -8.22 -25.86 18.86
CA LEU A 39 -7.80 -24.46 18.67
C LEU A 39 -6.85 -24.01 19.79
N GLU A 40 -7.13 -24.36 21.04
CA GLU A 40 -6.24 -24.09 22.18
C GLU A 40 -4.87 -24.77 22.03
N ASP A 41 -4.83 -26.02 21.56
CA ASP A 41 -3.59 -26.74 21.33
C ASP A 41 -2.76 -26.10 20.20
N VAL A 42 -3.39 -25.76 19.07
CA VAL A 42 -2.72 -25.05 17.97
C VAL A 42 -2.21 -23.67 18.42
N GLY A 43 -3.01 -22.93 19.18
CA GLY A 43 -2.63 -21.61 19.71
C GLY A 43 -1.44 -21.70 20.68
N PHE A 44 -1.38 -22.73 21.52
CA PHE A 44 -0.26 -22.91 22.42
C PHE A 44 1.00 -23.36 21.66
N LEU A 45 0.87 -24.29 20.70
CA LEU A 45 1.98 -24.69 19.84
C LEU A 45 2.53 -23.50 19.04
N ALA A 46 1.65 -22.63 18.49
CA ALA A 46 2.05 -21.43 17.78
C ALA A 46 2.77 -20.43 18.71
N SER A 47 2.26 -20.27 19.94
CA SER A 47 2.88 -19.39 20.94
C SER A 47 4.29 -19.88 21.29
N MET A 48 4.49 -21.19 21.50
CA MET A 48 5.82 -21.72 21.79
C MET A 48 6.75 -21.61 20.59
N THR A 49 6.25 -21.88 19.40
CA THR A 49 7.03 -21.81 18.15
C THR A 49 7.60 -20.40 17.91
N PHE A 50 6.78 -19.34 18.02
CA PHE A 50 7.32 -17.98 17.82
C PHE A 50 8.25 -17.55 18.97
N VAL A 51 7.99 -18.00 20.19
CA VAL A 51 8.89 -17.71 21.33
C VAL A 51 10.25 -18.38 21.12
N LEU A 52 10.31 -19.60 20.57
CA LEU A 52 11.57 -20.23 20.15
C LEU A 52 12.31 -19.38 19.12
N MET A 53 11.62 -18.89 18.08
CA MET A 53 12.23 -17.97 17.10
C MET A 53 12.81 -16.73 17.79
N CYS A 54 12.03 -16.06 18.63
CA CYS A 54 12.50 -14.85 19.33
C CYS A 54 13.67 -15.14 20.27
N ASN A 55 13.63 -16.25 21.00
CA ASN A 55 14.67 -16.64 21.94
C ASN A 55 16.03 -16.86 21.26
N TYR A 56 16.07 -17.59 20.15
CA TYR A 56 17.33 -17.89 19.46
C TYR A 56 17.83 -16.76 18.57
N HIS A 57 16.95 -15.96 18.01
CA HIS A 57 17.34 -14.76 17.25
C HIS A 57 17.57 -13.53 18.13
N GLN A 58 17.23 -13.59 19.43
CA GLN A 58 17.33 -12.49 20.40
C GLN A 58 16.69 -11.20 19.88
N THR A 59 15.56 -11.33 19.20
CA THR A 59 14.82 -10.22 18.61
C THR A 59 13.36 -10.60 18.41
N GLY A 60 12.49 -9.62 18.29
CA GLY A 60 11.07 -9.79 17.99
C GLY A 60 10.17 -9.08 19.00
N HIS A 61 8.88 -9.19 18.79
CA HIS A 61 7.85 -8.76 19.71
C HIS A 61 7.31 -9.98 20.47
N PHE A 62 6.94 -9.81 21.71
CA PHE A 62 6.44 -10.90 22.55
C PHE A 62 4.97 -10.69 22.94
N GLY A 63 4.68 -9.61 23.65
CA GLY A 63 3.39 -9.41 24.26
C GLY A 63 2.23 -9.21 23.29
N GLY A 64 2.46 -8.47 22.21
CA GLY A 64 1.47 -8.29 21.15
C GLY A 64 1.14 -9.61 20.45
N PRO A 65 2.12 -10.35 19.92
CA PRO A 65 1.89 -11.66 19.30
C PRO A 65 1.10 -12.64 20.18
N THR A 66 1.37 -12.71 21.48
CA THR A 66 0.60 -13.56 22.40
C THR A 66 -0.86 -13.11 22.56
N ALA A 67 -1.08 -11.78 22.63
CA ALA A 67 -2.42 -11.20 22.74
C ALA A 67 -3.28 -11.42 21.48
N TYR A 68 -2.65 -11.44 20.30
CA TYR A 68 -3.34 -11.65 19.01
C TYR A 68 -3.58 -13.13 18.67
N MET A 69 -2.91 -14.05 19.36
CA MET A 69 -2.94 -15.47 19.01
C MET A 69 -4.36 -16.05 18.96
N PRO A 70 -5.26 -15.84 19.93
CA PRO A 70 -6.61 -16.40 19.85
C PRO A 70 -7.40 -15.88 18.65
N TYR A 71 -7.28 -14.59 18.31
CA TYR A 71 -7.91 -14.04 17.11
C TYR A 71 -7.34 -14.67 15.83
N THR A 72 -6.03 -14.78 15.74
CA THR A 72 -5.34 -15.32 14.57
C THR A 72 -5.72 -16.77 14.33
N VAL A 73 -5.72 -17.59 15.39
CA VAL A 73 -6.09 -19.01 15.32
C VAL A 73 -7.57 -19.18 14.99
N ALA A 74 -8.47 -18.46 15.70
CA ALA A 74 -9.90 -18.57 15.46
C ALA A 74 -10.29 -18.11 14.05
N THR A 75 -9.71 -17.01 13.56
CA THR A 75 -9.94 -16.50 12.20
C THR A 75 -9.61 -17.55 11.14
N HIS A 76 -8.49 -18.28 11.29
CA HIS A 76 -8.06 -19.29 10.31
C HIS A 76 -8.78 -20.64 10.49
N LEU A 77 -9.07 -21.07 11.72
CA LEU A 77 -9.45 -22.46 11.99
C LEU A 77 -10.88 -22.67 12.49
N ALA A 78 -11.58 -21.63 12.95
CA ALA A 78 -12.99 -21.78 13.35
C ALA A 78 -13.88 -22.19 12.16
N GLY A 79 -13.47 -21.85 10.94
CA GLY A 79 -14.16 -22.15 9.69
C GLY A 79 -15.23 -21.12 9.33
N PRO A 80 -15.59 -21.03 8.02
CA PRO A 80 -16.56 -20.08 7.53
C PRO A 80 -17.93 -20.21 8.19
N GLU A 81 -18.37 -21.43 8.53
CA GLU A 81 -19.63 -21.71 9.23
C GLU A 81 -19.72 -21.04 10.61
N ASN A 82 -18.58 -20.73 11.21
CA ASN A 82 -18.42 -20.05 12.48
C ASN A 82 -17.92 -18.61 12.35
N GLY A 83 -17.94 -18.06 11.15
CA GLY A 83 -17.50 -16.70 10.84
C GLY A 83 -15.99 -16.53 10.69
N GLY A 84 -15.22 -17.62 10.73
CA GLY A 84 -13.82 -17.66 10.31
C GLY A 84 -13.66 -17.39 8.81
N MET A 85 -12.44 -17.32 8.35
CA MET A 85 -12.16 -17.06 6.94
C MET A 85 -12.28 -18.31 6.07
N THR A 86 -12.65 -18.10 4.82
CA THR A 86 -12.59 -19.07 3.73
C THR A 86 -11.29 -18.86 2.98
N PHE A 87 -10.36 -19.78 3.09
CA PHE A 87 -9.07 -19.71 2.43
C PHE A 87 -8.53 -21.11 2.12
N ASP A 88 -7.64 -21.22 1.16
CA ASP A 88 -6.99 -22.48 0.85
C ASP A 88 -5.48 -22.35 1.06
N TYR A 89 -4.96 -23.01 2.09
CA TYR A 89 -3.53 -23.00 2.39
C TYR A 89 -2.68 -23.58 1.24
N ARG A 90 -3.24 -24.45 0.42
CA ARG A 90 -2.60 -25.02 -0.76
C ARG A 90 -2.46 -24.00 -1.90
N ARG A 91 -3.34 -22.96 -1.90
CA ARG A 91 -3.42 -21.84 -2.87
C ARG A 91 -3.60 -20.51 -2.14
N PRO A 92 -2.63 -20.08 -1.30
CA PRO A 92 -2.84 -19.03 -0.28
C PRO A 92 -3.17 -17.65 -0.83
N LYS A 93 -2.92 -17.41 -2.13
CA LYS A 93 -3.22 -16.14 -2.82
C LYS A 93 -4.39 -16.26 -3.79
N HIS A 94 -5.24 -17.28 -3.63
CA HIS A 94 -6.40 -17.41 -4.51
C HIS A 94 -7.28 -16.14 -4.47
N PRO A 95 -7.61 -15.51 -5.62
CA PRO A 95 -8.29 -14.21 -5.63
C PRO A 95 -9.66 -14.24 -4.94
N PHE A 96 -10.37 -15.37 -4.99
CA PHE A 96 -11.70 -15.53 -4.40
C PHE A 96 -11.71 -16.08 -2.98
N ALA A 97 -10.55 -16.16 -2.35
CA ALA A 97 -10.45 -16.39 -0.90
C ALA A 97 -10.71 -15.10 -0.13
N ASP A 98 -11.15 -15.24 1.13
CA ASP A 98 -11.22 -14.11 2.07
C ASP A 98 -9.84 -13.44 2.22
N LYS A 99 -9.85 -12.15 2.49
CA LYS A 99 -8.62 -11.36 2.67
C LYS A 99 -8.31 -11.23 4.16
N PHE A 100 -7.19 -11.80 4.56
CA PHE A 100 -6.67 -11.64 5.90
C PHE A 100 -5.69 -10.47 5.94
N MET A 101 -5.86 -9.57 6.90
CA MET A 101 -5.03 -8.39 7.06
C MET A 101 -4.48 -8.34 8.49
N LEU A 102 -3.22 -8.73 8.68
CA LEU A 102 -2.52 -8.47 9.93
C LEU A 102 -2.06 -7.02 9.94
N ALA A 103 -2.99 -6.10 10.26
CA ALA A 103 -2.72 -4.67 10.24
C ALA A 103 -1.76 -4.24 11.35
N GLY A 104 -1.86 -4.85 12.52
CA GLY A 104 -0.86 -4.76 13.58
C GLY A 104 0.40 -5.56 13.24
N GLY A 105 1.15 -5.11 12.23
CA GLY A 105 2.21 -5.88 11.56
C GLY A 105 3.31 -6.43 12.46
N HIS A 106 3.62 -5.78 13.58
CA HIS A 106 4.60 -6.27 14.55
C HIS A 106 4.22 -7.60 15.21
N ASN A 107 2.97 -8.05 15.05
CA ASN A 107 2.48 -9.33 15.55
C ASN A 107 2.71 -10.49 14.56
N ALA A 108 3.40 -10.25 13.44
CA ALA A 108 3.73 -11.24 12.43
C ALA A 108 4.36 -12.56 12.98
N PRO A 109 5.22 -12.55 14.02
CA PRO A 109 5.78 -13.80 14.55
C PRO A 109 4.74 -14.84 14.94
N ALA A 110 3.60 -14.42 15.54
CA ALA A 110 2.49 -15.32 15.87
C ALA A 110 1.87 -15.98 14.64
N THR A 111 1.68 -15.17 13.59
CA THR A 111 1.08 -15.63 12.33
C THR A 111 2.03 -16.55 11.57
N TYR A 112 3.32 -16.24 11.54
CA TYR A 112 4.34 -17.12 10.95
C TYR A 112 4.34 -18.49 11.62
N ALA A 113 4.33 -18.53 12.95
CA ALA A 113 4.29 -19.77 13.71
C ALA A 113 3.02 -20.60 13.37
N LEU A 114 1.86 -19.96 13.30
CA LEU A 114 0.61 -20.64 12.92
C LEU A 114 0.70 -21.22 11.51
N TRP A 115 1.22 -20.46 10.54
CA TRP A 115 1.35 -20.93 9.16
C TRP A 115 2.39 -22.04 9.01
N MET A 116 3.48 -22.03 9.79
CA MET A 116 4.43 -23.17 9.84
C MET A 116 3.73 -24.45 10.32
N ILE A 117 2.94 -24.36 11.38
CA ILE A 117 2.19 -25.50 11.95
C ILE A 117 1.20 -26.07 10.93
N MET A 118 0.48 -25.20 10.23
CA MET A 118 -0.45 -25.58 9.16
C MET A 118 0.29 -26.30 8.02
N GLY A 119 1.43 -25.75 7.58
CA GLY A 119 2.26 -26.33 6.54
C GLY A 119 2.83 -27.69 6.91
N GLU A 120 3.33 -27.83 8.15
CA GLU A 120 3.85 -29.10 8.64
C GLU A 120 2.74 -30.16 8.76
N ALA A 121 1.56 -29.81 9.23
CA ALA A 121 0.44 -30.75 9.32
C ALA A 121 0.04 -31.30 7.93
N LEU A 122 -0.06 -30.43 6.92
CA LEU A 122 -0.34 -30.86 5.55
C LEU A 122 0.80 -31.73 4.98
N ALA A 123 2.05 -31.30 5.17
CA ALA A 123 3.21 -32.03 4.67
C ALA A 123 3.35 -33.42 5.29
N GLN A 124 3.15 -33.55 6.61
CA GLN A 124 3.17 -34.83 7.33
C GLN A 124 2.03 -35.75 6.83
N LYS A 125 0.81 -35.22 6.71
CA LYS A 125 -0.35 -35.99 6.25
C LYS A 125 -0.15 -36.48 4.81
N HIS A 126 0.34 -35.61 3.93
CA HIS A 126 0.67 -35.99 2.54
C HIS A 126 1.76 -37.06 2.50
N ALA A 127 2.82 -36.93 3.30
CA ALA A 127 3.92 -37.91 3.36
C ALA A 127 3.45 -39.30 3.82
N ILE A 128 2.49 -39.37 4.77
CA ILE A 128 1.95 -40.63 5.30
C ILE A 128 0.96 -41.25 4.32
N THR A 129 0.09 -40.46 3.69
CA THR A 129 -1.05 -40.97 2.93
C THR A 129 -0.79 -41.06 1.42
N GLY A 130 0.10 -40.22 0.90
CA GLY A 130 0.28 -40.02 -0.54
C GLY A 130 -0.93 -39.36 -1.21
N ASP A 131 -1.86 -38.79 -0.43
CA ASP A 131 -3.09 -38.17 -0.96
C ASP A 131 -2.83 -36.73 -1.32
N ASP A 132 -2.94 -36.40 -2.61
CA ASP A 132 -2.69 -35.06 -3.15
C ASP A 132 -3.63 -33.96 -2.62
N ARG A 133 -4.73 -34.30 -1.95
CA ARG A 133 -5.58 -33.33 -1.24
C ARG A 133 -4.83 -32.54 -0.16
N TYR A 134 -3.78 -33.14 0.43
CA TYR A 134 -2.93 -32.51 1.44
C TYR A 134 -1.67 -31.85 0.87
N LYS A 135 -1.48 -31.93 -0.44
CA LYS A 135 -0.29 -31.40 -1.09
C LYS A 135 -0.37 -29.88 -1.23
N ALA A 136 0.50 -29.18 -0.57
CA ALA A 136 0.71 -27.76 -0.75
C ALA A 136 1.96 -27.51 -1.61
N ASP A 137 1.98 -26.40 -2.38
CA ASP A 137 3.18 -26.00 -3.11
C ASP A 137 4.32 -25.71 -2.11
N PRO A 138 5.44 -26.43 -2.15
CA PRO A 138 6.56 -26.19 -1.24
C PRO A 138 7.11 -24.76 -1.30
N LYS A 139 7.00 -24.08 -2.45
CA LYS A 139 7.44 -22.69 -2.61
C LYS A 139 6.46 -21.69 -2.01
N ALA A 140 5.17 -22.00 -2.04
CA ALA A 140 4.13 -21.14 -1.46
C ALA A 140 3.93 -21.42 0.05
N SER A 141 4.23 -22.64 0.53
CA SER A 141 4.07 -23.04 1.93
C SER A 141 5.10 -22.37 2.85
N MET A 142 4.73 -22.24 4.12
CA MET A 142 5.63 -21.91 5.22
C MET A 142 5.84 -23.18 6.07
N LEU A 143 7.07 -23.54 6.37
CA LEU A 143 7.42 -24.75 7.12
C LEU A 143 8.34 -24.41 8.29
N SER A 144 8.50 -25.32 9.21
CA SER A 144 9.30 -25.15 10.43
C SER A 144 10.74 -24.68 10.18
N ILE A 145 11.34 -25.08 9.06
CA ILE A 145 12.68 -24.64 8.64
C ILE A 145 12.78 -23.12 8.43
N ASP A 146 11.67 -22.47 8.11
CA ASP A 146 11.63 -21.00 7.87
C ASP A 146 11.84 -20.19 9.16
N ALA A 147 11.73 -20.83 10.34
CA ALA A 147 12.08 -20.20 11.61
C ALA A 147 13.53 -19.69 11.65
N LEU A 148 14.43 -20.31 10.88
CA LEU A 148 15.83 -19.86 10.74
C LEU A 148 15.95 -18.52 9.98
N GLY A 149 14.95 -18.17 9.18
CA GLY A 149 14.88 -16.93 8.39
C GLY A 149 14.26 -15.75 9.13
N PHE A 150 13.89 -15.90 10.40
CA PHE A 150 13.23 -14.84 11.14
C PHE A 150 14.13 -13.62 11.32
N ARG A 151 13.64 -12.46 10.86
CA ARG A 151 14.36 -11.16 10.82
C ARG A 151 15.71 -11.24 10.09
N ARG A 152 15.77 -12.04 9.04
CA ARG A 152 16.91 -12.14 8.14
C ARG A 152 16.54 -11.63 6.75
N GLY A 153 17.48 -11.00 6.07
CA GLY A 153 17.29 -10.59 4.68
C GLY A 153 17.40 -11.80 3.73
N ALA A 154 16.68 -11.77 2.62
CA ALA A 154 16.68 -12.86 1.64
C ALA A 154 18.09 -13.24 1.14
N GLY A 155 18.95 -12.23 0.92
CA GLY A 155 20.34 -12.47 0.48
C GLY A 155 21.28 -13.03 1.55
N ALA A 156 20.90 -12.91 2.84
CA ALA A 156 21.73 -13.42 3.94
C ALA A 156 21.49 -14.90 4.26
N LEU A 157 20.39 -15.49 3.79
CA LEU A 157 20.01 -16.86 4.16
C LEU A 157 20.98 -17.91 3.64
N ALA A 158 21.43 -17.77 2.40
CA ALA A 158 22.42 -18.70 1.81
C ALA A 158 23.76 -18.57 2.53
N THR A 159 24.23 -17.35 2.77
CA THR A 159 25.52 -17.09 3.45
C THR A 159 25.52 -17.57 4.88
N ILE A 160 24.40 -17.43 5.61
CA ILE A 160 24.29 -17.91 7.00
C ILE A 160 24.52 -19.43 7.08
N LEU A 161 23.96 -20.21 6.15
CA LEU A 161 24.17 -21.66 6.14
C LEU A 161 25.61 -22.03 5.75
N GLU A 162 26.21 -21.33 4.80
CA GLU A 162 27.57 -21.52 4.35
C GLU A 162 28.60 -21.10 5.42
N GLU A 163 28.42 -19.91 5.99
CA GLU A 163 29.30 -19.37 7.04
C GLU A 163 29.34 -20.23 8.31
N ASN A 164 28.27 -20.98 8.58
CA ASN A 164 28.15 -21.86 9.73
C ASN A 164 28.33 -23.34 9.40
N ASP A 165 28.79 -23.68 8.20
CA ASP A 165 28.98 -25.08 7.74
C ASP A 165 27.71 -25.94 7.94
N LEU A 166 26.55 -25.37 7.62
CA LEU A 166 25.25 -26.00 7.77
C LEU A 166 24.58 -26.37 6.44
N ALA A 167 25.11 -25.92 5.30
CA ALA A 167 24.51 -26.15 3.99
C ALA A 167 24.27 -27.63 3.65
N ASP A 168 25.17 -28.51 4.13
CA ASP A 168 25.10 -29.96 3.94
C ASP A 168 24.66 -30.72 5.19
N HIS A 169 24.32 -30.04 6.26
CA HIS A 169 23.89 -30.70 7.49
C HIS A 169 22.53 -31.40 7.31
N PRO A 170 22.33 -32.65 7.80
CA PRO A 170 21.08 -33.40 7.64
C PRO A 170 19.85 -32.67 8.17
N ALA A 171 19.97 -31.92 9.25
CA ALA A 171 18.87 -31.10 9.79
C ALA A 171 18.39 -30.00 8.82
N MET A 172 19.19 -29.66 7.81
CA MET A 172 18.88 -28.63 6.79
C MET A 172 18.39 -29.23 5.46
N ALA A 173 17.98 -30.50 5.45
CA ALA A 173 17.53 -31.18 4.24
C ALA A 173 16.37 -30.46 3.53
N GLN A 174 15.40 -29.94 4.29
CA GLN A 174 14.32 -29.13 3.74
C GLN A 174 14.83 -27.83 3.07
N ALA A 175 15.82 -27.17 3.68
CA ALA A 175 16.44 -25.98 3.12
C ALA A 175 17.10 -26.24 1.77
N LYS A 176 17.70 -27.40 1.57
CA LYS A 176 18.28 -27.80 0.28
C LYS A 176 17.23 -27.95 -0.82
N ILE A 177 16.03 -28.43 -0.49
CA ILE A 177 14.98 -28.73 -1.46
C ILE A 177 14.26 -27.45 -1.89
N ARG A 178 13.92 -26.55 -0.99
CA ARG A 178 13.06 -25.39 -1.24
C ARG A 178 13.63 -24.03 -0.84
N GLY A 179 14.76 -24.01 -0.15
CA GLY A 179 15.31 -22.82 0.49
C GLY A 179 14.66 -22.54 1.85
N ILE A 180 15.03 -21.40 2.43
CA ILE A 180 14.47 -20.84 3.66
C ILE A 180 13.82 -19.50 3.31
N ARG A 181 12.61 -19.23 3.79
CA ARG A 181 11.97 -17.92 3.63
C ARG A 181 12.63 -16.90 4.54
N ALA A 182 12.83 -15.70 4.02
CA ALA A 182 13.11 -14.54 4.85
C ALA A 182 11.78 -14.12 5.50
N LEU A 183 11.73 -14.09 6.81
CA LEU A 183 10.55 -13.66 7.57
C LEU A 183 10.81 -12.26 8.13
N SER A 184 10.06 -11.29 7.62
CA SER A 184 10.17 -9.89 8.07
C SER A 184 9.74 -9.73 9.53
N GLY A 185 10.18 -8.65 10.18
CA GLY A 185 9.72 -8.30 11.53
C GLY A 185 8.29 -7.81 11.60
N HIS A 186 7.68 -7.48 10.46
CA HIS A 186 6.30 -7.05 10.28
C HIS A 186 5.66 -7.80 9.12
N SER A 187 4.33 -7.86 9.12
CA SER A 187 3.58 -8.58 8.09
C SER A 187 3.75 -7.95 6.70
N GLU A 188 3.87 -8.78 5.69
CA GLU A 188 3.99 -8.40 4.29
C GLU A 188 3.02 -9.20 3.42
N THR A 189 2.66 -8.66 2.25
CA THR A 189 1.79 -9.37 1.30
C THR A 189 2.47 -10.56 0.62
N THR A 190 3.77 -10.70 0.76
CA THR A 190 4.51 -11.90 0.38
C THR A 190 4.23 -13.09 1.30
N ASP A 191 3.65 -12.83 2.48
CA ASP A 191 3.34 -13.85 3.48
C ASP A 191 1.99 -14.50 3.16
N LEU A 192 1.96 -15.77 2.94
CA LEU A 192 0.79 -16.66 2.72
C LEU A 192 -0.56 -15.93 2.49
N THR A 193 -1.46 -15.95 3.47
CA THR A 193 -2.80 -15.36 3.35
C THR A 193 -2.85 -13.86 3.62
N ASN A 194 -1.75 -13.24 4.09
CA ASN A 194 -1.76 -11.82 4.45
C ASN A 194 -1.87 -10.92 3.22
N ASP A 195 -2.78 -9.96 3.26
CA ASP A 195 -3.13 -9.08 2.14
C ASP A 195 -2.76 -7.61 2.39
N VAL A 196 -1.78 -7.34 3.25
CA VAL A 196 -1.32 -5.98 3.58
C VAL A 196 0.13 -5.96 4.04
N ASN A 197 0.87 -4.91 3.69
CA ASN A 197 2.13 -4.60 4.35
C ASN A 197 1.84 -3.78 5.62
N GLY A 198 2.14 -4.38 6.78
CA GLY A 198 1.97 -3.75 8.08
C GLY A 198 3.31 -3.26 8.62
N GLY A 199 3.41 -1.98 8.92
CA GLY A 199 4.62 -1.40 9.50
C GLY A 199 4.25 -0.14 10.27
N PRO A 200 3.99 0.98 9.59
CA PRO A 200 3.49 2.17 10.26
C PRO A 200 2.09 1.92 10.82
N SER A 201 1.90 2.21 12.11
CA SER A 201 0.62 2.00 12.79
C SER A 201 -0.54 2.71 12.09
N GLY A 202 -1.63 1.97 11.86
CA GLY A 202 -2.85 2.46 11.23
C GLY A 202 -2.85 2.49 9.70
N ILE A 203 -1.71 2.35 9.03
CA ILE A 203 -1.66 2.33 7.55
C ILE A 203 -2.26 1.05 7.00
N GLY A 204 -1.93 -0.09 7.58
CA GLY A 204 -2.44 -1.38 7.12
C GLY A 204 -3.97 -1.41 7.09
N ILE A 205 -4.59 -1.11 8.22
CA ILE A 205 -6.05 -1.14 8.35
C ILE A 205 -6.75 -0.12 7.45
N ALA A 206 -6.11 1.01 7.17
CA ALA A 206 -6.72 2.07 6.38
C ALA A 206 -7.06 1.65 4.94
N THR A 207 -6.40 0.62 4.40
CA THR A 207 -6.70 0.10 3.04
C THR A 207 -7.94 -0.81 3.00
N ALA A 208 -8.41 -1.29 4.13
CA ALA A 208 -9.47 -2.30 4.21
C ALA A 208 -10.82 -1.82 3.64
N ALA A 209 -11.13 -0.52 3.79
CA ALA A 209 -12.37 0.06 3.23
C ALA A 209 -12.38 -0.04 1.69
N GLY A 210 -11.27 0.31 1.04
CA GLY A 210 -11.13 0.21 -0.41
C GLY A 210 -11.16 -1.23 -0.90
N LYS A 211 -10.52 -2.17 -0.18
CA LYS A 211 -10.58 -3.60 -0.51
C LYS A 211 -12.03 -4.12 -0.46
N ALA A 212 -12.76 -3.81 0.60
CA ALA A 212 -14.14 -4.24 0.74
C ALA A 212 -15.05 -3.63 -0.34
N ALA A 213 -14.90 -2.34 -0.62
CA ALA A 213 -15.67 -1.65 -1.65
C ALA A 213 -15.35 -2.17 -3.07
N PHE A 214 -14.11 -2.59 -3.35
CA PHE A 214 -13.75 -3.23 -4.61
C PHE A 214 -14.61 -4.48 -4.86
N TRP A 215 -14.71 -5.38 -3.91
CA TRP A 215 -15.48 -6.61 -4.07
C TRP A 215 -16.99 -6.35 -4.19
N ASP A 216 -17.52 -5.33 -3.50
CA ASP A 216 -18.90 -4.88 -3.72
C ASP A 216 -19.09 -4.34 -5.14
N MET A 217 -18.17 -3.52 -5.63
CA MET A 217 -18.18 -2.97 -6.99
C MET A 217 -18.12 -4.06 -8.05
N MET A 218 -17.33 -5.10 -7.83
CA MET A 218 -17.25 -6.25 -8.74
C MET A 218 -18.47 -7.18 -8.67
N GLY A 219 -19.37 -6.96 -7.74
CA GLY A 219 -20.59 -7.77 -7.56
C GLY A 219 -20.36 -9.11 -6.89
N ALA A 220 -19.23 -9.27 -6.19
CA ALA A 220 -18.95 -10.48 -5.44
C ALA A 220 -19.97 -10.73 -4.33
N ASP A 221 -20.25 -11.99 -4.04
CA ASP A 221 -21.12 -12.37 -2.94
C ASP A 221 -20.63 -11.78 -1.61
N PRO A 222 -21.53 -11.27 -0.73
CA PRO A 222 -21.17 -10.72 0.58
C PRO A 222 -20.45 -11.69 1.53
N SER A 223 -20.47 -13.00 1.24
CA SER A 223 -19.72 -14.00 2.02
C SER A 223 -18.20 -13.87 1.89
N LEU A 224 -17.69 -13.26 0.81
CA LEU A 224 -16.26 -12.93 0.69
C LEU A 224 -15.93 -11.77 1.66
N LYS A 225 -15.02 -12.03 2.60
CA LYS A 225 -14.74 -11.16 3.74
C LYS A 225 -13.36 -10.50 3.63
N ILE A 226 -13.28 -9.29 4.20
CA ILE A 226 -12.02 -8.61 4.52
C ILE A 226 -11.92 -8.62 6.04
N ILE A 227 -10.97 -9.39 6.59
CA ILE A 227 -10.79 -9.55 8.04
C ILE A 227 -9.47 -8.93 8.44
N ALA A 228 -9.53 -7.85 9.23
CA ALA A 228 -8.35 -7.13 9.72
C ALA A 228 -8.19 -7.35 11.22
N ILE A 229 -6.97 -7.64 11.67
CA ILE A 229 -6.62 -7.68 13.10
C ILE A 229 -5.72 -6.50 13.41
N GLU A 230 -6.11 -5.70 14.42
CA GLU A 230 -5.38 -4.49 14.81
C GLU A 230 -5.39 -4.30 16.34
N GLY A 231 -4.51 -3.45 16.84
CA GLY A 231 -4.44 -3.04 18.23
C GLY A 231 -5.00 -1.65 18.48
N GLU A 232 -5.46 -1.38 19.68
CA GLU A 232 -6.08 -0.13 20.06
C GLU A 232 -5.16 1.08 19.92
N PHE A 233 -3.85 0.91 20.17
CA PHE A 233 -2.89 2.02 19.98
C PHE A 233 -2.78 2.47 18.52
N ALA A 234 -2.85 1.55 17.57
CA ALA A 234 -2.84 1.90 16.15
C ALA A 234 -4.06 2.74 15.76
N LEU A 235 -5.18 2.59 16.47
CA LEU A 235 -6.39 3.39 16.23
C LEU A 235 -6.26 4.84 16.66
N THR A 236 -5.23 5.20 17.43
CA THR A 236 -4.95 6.61 17.76
C THR A 236 -4.27 7.34 16.61
N SER A 237 -3.75 6.62 15.60
CA SER A 237 -3.12 7.24 14.43
C SER A 237 -4.13 8.02 13.58
N GLY A 238 -3.70 9.11 12.95
CA GLY A 238 -4.54 9.88 12.03
C GLY A 238 -5.13 9.02 10.92
N HIS A 239 -4.35 8.08 10.37
CA HIS A 239 -4.80 7.18 9.30
C HIS A 239 -5.97 6.29 9.73
N SER A 240 -5.93 5.74 10.95
CA SER A 240 -7.03 4.95 11.49
C SER A 240 -8.26 5.80 11.78
N GLN A 241 -8.08 7.07 12.21
CA GLN A 241 -9.18 7.98 12.42
C GLN A 241 -9.89 8.35 11.11
N GLU A 242 -9.14 8.50 10.02
CA GLU A 242 -9.69 8.71 8.69
C GLU A 242 -10.36 7.44 8.15
N PHE A 243 -9.73 6.27 8.31
CA PHE A 243 -10.31 4.97 7.95
C PHE A 243 -11.69 4.73 8.56
N LYS A 244 -11.89 5.13 9.80
CA LYS A 244 -13.17 5.00 10.51
C LYS A 244 -14.32 5.65 9.72
N THR A 245 -14.08 6.82 9.16
CA THR A 245 -15.04 7.54 8.32
C THR A 245 -15.15 6.92 6.92
N GLN A 246 -14.02 6.55 6.30
CA GLN A 246 -13.97 5.97 4.97
C GLN A 246 -14.79 4.68 4.86
N ALA A 247 -14.67 3.78 5.81
CA ALA A 247 -15.40 2.52 5.81
C ALA A 247 -16.93 2.71 5.85
N VAL A 248 -17.39 3.69 6.63
CA VAL A 248 -18.81 4.06 6.68
C VAL A 248 -19.26 4.74 5.39
N ALA A 249 -18.44 5.66 4.85
CA ALA A 249 -18.76 6.39 3.63
C ALA A 249 -18.96 5.46 2.42
N GLN A 250 -18.16 4.36 2.35
CA GLN A 250 -18.27 3.36 1.29
C GLN A 250 -19.36 2.32 1.54
N ARG A 251 -20.05 2.34 2.68
CA ARG A 251 -21.17 1.43 3.02
C ARG A 251 -20.82 -0.04 2.83
N VAL A 252 -19.62 -0.46 3.28
CA VAL A 252 -19.06 -1.80 3.01
C VAL A 252 -19.74 -2.94 3.77
N GLY A 253 -20.55 -2.64 4.79
CA GLY A 253 -21.33 -3.65 5.52
C GLY A 253 -20.48 -4.71 6.22
N LYS A 254 -21.07 -5.88 6.37
CA LYS A 254 -20.43 -7.03 7.02
C LYS A 254 -19.27 -7.67 6.26
N ARG A 255 -19.00 -7.19 5.03
CA ARG A 255 -17.81 -7.61 4.30
C ARG A 255 -16.54 -7.21 5.02
N LEU A 256 -16.54 -6.03 5.67
CA LEU A 256 -15.41 -5.56 6.47
C LEU A 256 -15.61 -5.90 7.95
N ARG A 257 -14.65 -6.68 8.48
CA ARG A 257 -14.62 -7.13 9.87
C ARG A 257 -13.29 -6.78 10.50
N VAL A 258 -13.32 -6.00 11.56
CA VAL A 258 -12.14 -5.63 12.33
C VAL A 258 -12.16 -6.36 13.67
N LEU A 259 -11.10 -7.07 13.97
CA LEU A 259 -10.84 -7.69 15.25
C LEU A 259 -9.82 -6.85 16.01
N MET A 260 -10.29 -6.13 17.00
CA MET A 260 -9.47 -5.26 17.82
C MET A 260 -9.00 -5.96 19.07
N SER A 261 -7.68 -6.09 19.22
CA SER A 261 -7.05 -6.54 20.45
C SER A 261 -6.89 -5.36 21.40
N TYR A 262 -7.73 -5.27 22.41
CA TYR A 262 -7.71 -4.20 23.40
C TYR A 262 -7.03 -4.69 24.68
N ASN A 263 -5.81 -4.25 24.93
CA ASN A 263 -5.03 -4.61 26.11
C ASN A 263 -4.60 -3.41 26.95
N ASN A 264 -4.88 -2.20 26.52
CA ASN A 264 -4.55 -0.92 27.17
C ASN A 264 -3.04 -0.75 27.46
N ALA A 265 -2.17 -1.36 26.65
CA ALA A 265 -0.73 -1.33 26.89
C ALA A 265 0.04 -1.01 25.60
N GLY A 266 0.63 0.17 25.51
CA GLY A 266 1.53 0.61 24.47
C GLY A 266 2.96 0.07 24.63
N ILE A 267 3.92 0.81 24.10
CA ILE A 267 5.36 0.62 24.37
C ILE A 267 5.73 1.38 25.64
N ASP A 268 5.30 2.62 25.72
CA ASP A 268 5.71 3.53 26.78
C ASP A 268 4.74 3.51 27.95
N ASP A 269 3.42 3.44 27.67
CA ASP A 269 2.40 3.59 28.73
C ASP A 269 1.04 3.02 28.25
N GLU A 270 0.02 3.28 29.04
CA GLU A 270 -1.38 3.00 28.74
C GLU A 270 -1.91 3.88 27.59
N LEU A 271 -3.05 3.49 27.04
CA LEU A 271 -3.70 4.27 25.98
C LEU A 271 -4.05 5.69 26.48
N VAL A 272 -3.90 6.67 25.60
CA VAL A 272 -4.08 8.12 25.89
C VAL A 272 -5.38 8.44 26.64
N GLY A 273 -6.45 7.68 26.40
CA GLY A 273 -7.73 7.87 27.13
C GLY A 273 -7.68 7.47 28.59
N SER A 274 -6.79 6.57 29.00
CA SER A 274 -6.62 6.18 30.41
C SER A 274 -5.83 7.19 31.24
N VAL A 275 -5.09 8.08 30.57
CA VAL A 275 -4.37 9.19 31.21
C VAL A 275 -5.34 10.21 31.81
N VAL A 276 -6.58 10.28 31.37
CA VAL A 276 -7.66 11.10 31.97
C VAL A 276 -8.39 10.27 33.02
N LYS A 277 -7.64 9.79 34.00
CA LYS A 277 -8.05 9.12 35.24
C LYS A 277 -9.41 8.40 35.22
N GLU A 278 -9.39 7.09 35.47
CA GLU A 278 -10.56 6.21 35.71
C GLU A 278 -11.66 6.22 34.65
N GLU A 279 -11.65 7.19 33.73
CA GLU A 279 -12.48 7.17 32.54
C GLU A 279 -11.71 6.50 31.43
N THR A 280 -11.93 5.23 31.27
CA THR A 280 -11.33 4.46 30.18
C THR A 280 -11.71 5.06 28.83
N TYR A 281 -10.73 5.13 27.93
CA TYR A 281 -10.97 5.44 26.52
C TYR A 281 -11.97 4.43 25.94
N ARG A 282 -13.15 4.92 25.59
CA ARG A 282 -14.28 4.09 25.18
C ARG A 282 -14.29 3.97 23.66
N ILE A 283 -13.51 3.03 23.14
CA ILE A 283 -13.41 2.74 21.69
C ILE A 283 -14.78 2.38 21.15
N GLU A 284 -15.54 1.56 21.83
CA GLU A 284 -16.89 1.14 21.43
C GLU A 284 -17.84 2.32 21.20
N ASP A 285 -17.80 3.34 22.07
CA ASP A 285 -18.65 4.53 21.93
C ASP A 285 -18.15 5.41 20.77
N GLN A 286 -16.83 5.58 20.65
CA GLN A 286 -16.25 6.38 19.59
C GLN A 286 -16.58 5.81 18.21
N TRP A 287 -16.42 4.51 17.99
CA TRP A 287 -16.63 3.89 16.70
C TRP A 287 -18.11 3.72 16.38
N SER A 288 -18.95 3.36 17.36
CA SER A 288 -20.39 3.27 17.15
C SER A 288 -21.03 4.61 16.81
N SER A 289 -20.53 5.72 17.39
CA SER A 289 -21.02 7.08 17.07
C SER A 289 -20.74 7.50 15.63
N TYR A 290 -19.71 6.90 15.00
CA TYR A 290 -19.41 7.08 13.56
C TYR A 290 -20.20 6.17 12.62
N GLY A 291 -21.04 5.28 13.18
CA GLY A 291 -21.89 4.40 12.38
C GLY A 291 -21.34 3.00 12.20
N TRP A 292 -20.43 2.53 13.04
CA TRP A 292 -19.98 1.14 13.09
C TRP A 292 -20.89 0.26 13.95
N ASN A 293 -21.05 -1.00 13.58
CA ASN A 293 -21.53 -2.03 14.48
C ASN A 293 -20.35 -2.53 15.32
N VAL A 294 -20.40 -2.29 16.62
CA VAL A 294 -19.31 -2.62 17.55
C VAL A 294 -19.77 -3.71 18.53
N PHE A 295 -18.99 -4.78 18.61
CA PHE A 295 -19.23 -5.91 19.49
C PHE A 295 -18.13 -5.97 20.54
N LYS A 296 -18.52 -6.05 21.82
CA LYS A 296 -17.57 -6.13 22.93
C LYS A 296 -17.45 -7.57 23.42
N VAL A 297 -16.22 -8.02 23.60
CA VAL A 297 -15.86 -9.31 24.17
C VAL A 297 -15.04 -9.05 25.44
N ASP A 298 -15.50 -9.57 26.57
CA ASP A 298 -14.88 -9.30 27.88
C ASP A 298 -13.56 -10.05 28.09
N ASP A 299 -13.39 -11.18 27.38
CA ASP A 299 -12.16 -11.97 27.44
C ASP A 299 -11.88 -12.60 26.05
N ALA A 300 -11.05 -11.94 25.26
CA ALA A 300 -10.64 -12.44 23.95
C ALA A 300 -9.44 -13.42 24.00
N THR A 301 -9.01 -13.83 25.19
CA THR A 301 -8.14 -15.00 25.37
C THR A 301 -8.96 -16.29 25.39
N ASN A 302 -10.27 -16.19 25.57
CA ASN A 302 -11.22 -17.29 25.56
C ASN A 302 -11.78 -17.54 24.17
N TYR A 303 -11.47 -18.69 23.58
CA TYR A 303 -11.91 -19.05 22.25
C TYR A 303 -13.43 -19.08 22.07
N ASP A 304 -14.21 -19.46 23.09
CA ASP A 304 -15.68 -19.42 22.98
C ASP A 304 -16.18 -17.99 22.75
N GLN A 305 -15.60 -17.01 23.42
CA GLN A 305 -15.99 -15.61 23.23
C GLN A 305 -15.55 -15.08 21.85
N VAL A 306 -14.36 -15.45 21.39
CA VAL A 306 -13.86 -15.06 20.05
C VAL A 306 -14.71 -15.68 18.95
N VAL A 307 -14.94 -17.00 19.00
CA VAL A 307 -15.78 -17.72 18.02
C VAL A 307 -17.23 -17.24 18.06
N GLY A 308 -17.77 -16.97 19.26
CA GLY A 308 -19.09 -16.37 19.43
C GLY A 308 -19.21 -14.99 18.76
N ALA A 309 -18.16 -14.15 18.86
CA ALA A 309 -18.12 -12.86 18.19
C ALA A 309 -18.02 -12.98 16.66
N LEU A 310 -17.16 -13.88 16.15
CA LEU A 310 -17.06 -14.19 14.72
C LEU A 310 -18.40 -14.66 14.17
N LYS A 311 -19.06 -15.58 14.87
CA LYS A 311 -20.39 -16.09 14.50
C LYS A 311 -21.46 -15.00 14.51
N THR A 312 -21.41 -14.09 15.48
CA THR A 312 -22.32 -12.94 15.55
C THR A 312 -22.17 -12.04 14.32
N MET A 313 -20.95 -11.78 13.88
CA MET A 313 -20.72 -11.02 12.66
C MET A 313 -21.13 -11.78 11.39
N GLU A 314 -20.98 -13.11 11.37
CA GLU A 314 -21.43 -13.94 10.24
C GLU A 314 -22.95 -13.90 10.09
N ASP A 315 -23.66 -14.07 11.19
CA ASP A 315 -25.13 -14.09 11.21
C ASP A 315 -25.78 -12.70 11.16
N TRP A 316 -24.97 -11.63 11.11
CA TRP A 316 -25.50 -10.28 11.06
C TRP A 316 -26.27 -10.03 9.77
N ASP A 317 -27.24 -9.12 9.86
CA ASP A 317 -28.08 -8.73 8.71
C ASP A 317 -27.19 -8.23 7.55
N GLN A 318 -27.31 -8.86 6.40
CA GLN A 318 -26.54 -8.49 5.21
C GLN A 318 -26.98 -7.15 4.61
N ASP A 319 -28.21 -6.69 4.90
CA ASP A 319 -28.73 -5.41 4.44
C ASP A 319 -28.22 -4.25 5.31
N ASP A 320 -27.66 -4.55 6.48
CA ASP A 320 -26.97 -3.56 7.30
C ASP A 320 -25.61 -3.22 6.68
N ARG A 321 -25.51 -2.04 6.09
CA ARG A 321 -24.31 -1.59 5.37
C ARG A 321 -23.28 -0.90 6.27
N ARG A 322 -23.42 -1.01 7.58
CA ARG A 322 -22.43 -0.51 8.55
C ARG A 322 -21.30 -1.53 8.72
N PRO A 323 -20.02 -1.10 8.66
CA PRO A 323 -18.89 -2.00 8.93
C PRO A 323 -18.91 -2.52 10.36
N MET A 324 -18.16 -3.59 10.61
CA MET A 324 -18.20 -4.31 11.88
C MET A 324 -16.85 -4.31 12.59
N MET A 325 -16.89 -4.18 13.90
CA MET A 325 -15.71 -4.29 14.76
C MET A 325 -16.01 -5.12 16.00
N VAL A 326 -15.09 -6.01 16.35
CA VAL A 326 -15.02 -6.63 17.67
C VAL A 326 -13.96 -5.89 18.49
N VAL A 327 -14.34 -5.40 19.66
CA VAL A 327 -13.41 -4.87 20.67
C VAL A 327 -13.28 -5.94 21.75
N GLY A 328 -12.22 -6.70 21.70
CA GLY A 328 -11.99 -7.80 22.64
C GLY A 328 -10.88 -7.48 23.62
N LYS A 329 -11.19 -7.60 24.90
CA LYS A 329 -10.20 -7.43 25.95
C LYS A 329 -9.18 -8.57 25.88
N THR A 330 -7.92 -8.21 25.69
CA THR A 330 -6.78 -9.14 25.64
C THR A 330 -5.80 -8.81 26.75
N VAL A 331 -4.81 -9.67 26.94
CA VAL A 331 -3.71 -9.45 27.88
C VAL A 331 -2.43 -9.45 27.06
N LYS A 332 -1.74 -8.30 27.01
CA LYS A 332 -0.44 -8.23 26.36
C LYS A 332 0.58 -9.06 27.14
N GLY A 333 1.17 -10.06 26.51
CA GLY A 333 2.00 -11.06 27.21
C GLY A 333 1.22 -12.28 27.68
N PHE A 334 -0.05 -12.48 27.22
CA PHE A 334 -0.83 -13.68 27.56
C PHE A 334 -0.07 -14.96 27.24
N TRP A 335 -0.05 -15.90 28.19
CA TRP A 335 0.56 -17.20 28.02
C TRP A 335 -0.39 -18.33 28.42
N PRO A 336 -0.70 -19.27 27.51
CA PRO A 336 -1.68 -20.32 27.77
C PRO A 336 -1.33 -21.24 28.95
N GLY A 337 -0.03 -21.39 29.27
CA GLY A 337 0.47 -22.20 30.38
C GLY A 337 0.58 -21.47 31.72
N ALA A 338 0.26 -20.17 31.79
CA ALA A 338 0.28 -19.43 33.05
C ALA A 338 -1.01 -19.67 33.85
N LYS A 339 -0.89 -19.71 35.17
CA LYS A 339 -2.01 -19.81 36.11
C LYS A 339 -1.92 -18.66 37.13
N ASP A 340 -2.98 -17.86 37.19
CA ASP A 340 -3.06 -16.71 38.11
C ASP A 340 -1.81 -15.77 37.99
N GLY A 341 -1.36 -15.53 36.77
CA GLY A 341 -0.19 -14.70 36.49
C GLY A 341 1.18 -15.35 36.81
N MET A 342 1.20 -16.64 37.08
CA MET A 342 2.42 -17.38 37.43
C MET A 342 2.73 -18.48 36.43
N LEU A 343 4.01 -18.62 36.12
CA LEU A 343 4.58 -19.70 35.33
C LEU A 343 5.16 -20.80 36.25
N PRO A 344 5.51 -21.99 35.72
CA PRO A 344 6.24 -23.00 36.47
C PRO A 344 7.46 -22.43 37.19
N GLY A 345 7.84 -23.06 38.30
CA GLY A 345 8.95 -22.60 39.14
C GLY A 345 8.65 -21.34 39.97
N GLY A 346 7.42 -20.81 39.95
CA GLY A 346 7.04 -19.60 40.66
C GLY A 346 7.51 -18.31 39.98
N VAL A 347 7.77 -18.37 38.67
CA VAL A 347 8.18 -17.23 37.87
C VAL A 347 6.96 -16.37 37.54
N THR A 348 7.02 -15.08 37.85
CA THR A 348 5.92 -14.13 37.54
C THR A 348 5.83 -13.91 36.04
N GLN A 349 4.62 -13.98 35.49
CA GLN A 349 4.36 -13.69 34.08
C GLN A 349 4.64 -12.20 33.76
N VAL A 350 5.37 -11.93 32.67
CA VAL A 350 5.62 -10.58 32.17
C VAL A 350 4.44 -10.17 31.28
N VAL A 351 3.74 -9.12 31.65
CA VAL A 351 2.55 -8.61 30.94
C VAL A 351 2.68 -7.12 30.64
N ASP A 352 1.70 -6.57 29.97
CA ASP A 352 1.53 -5.16 29.61
C ASP A 352 2.75 -4.60 28.83
N HIS A 353 3.10 -3.32 29.01
CA HIS A 353 4.20 -2.70 28.25
C HIS A 353 5.55 -3.36 28.50
N ALA A 354 5.81 -3.95 29.66
CA ALA A 354 7.03 -4.71 29.93
C ALA A 354 7.21 -5.93 29.01
N SER A 355 6.12 -6.46 28.46
CA SER A 355 6.13 -7.60 27.53
C SER A 355 6.29 -7.22 26.05
N HIS A 356 6.38 -5.92 25.70
CA HIS A 356 6.29 -5.47 24.31
C HIS A 356 7.33 -6.13 23.39
N ALA A 357 8.61 -5.95 23.70
CA ALA A 357 9.70 -6.59 22.97
C ALA A 357 10.12 -7.91 23.63
N TYR A 358 10.69 -8.81 22.83
CA TYR A 358 11.37 -9.98 23.40
C TYR A 358 12.72 -9.52 23.97
N GLY A 359 12.75 -9.24 25.25
CA GLY A 359 13.93 -8.77 25.99
C GLY A 359 14.53 -9.83 26.95
N MET A 360 14.06 -11.08 26.88
CA MET A 360 14.52 -12.15 27.76
C MET A 360 15.88 -12.66 27.29
N PRO A 361 16.83 -12.93 28.21
CA PRO A 361 18.08 -13.59 27.85
C PRO A 361 17.84 -14.95 27.18
N MET A 362 18.68 -15.28 26.21
CA MET A 362 18.61 -16.58 25.50
C MET A 362 18.69 -17.72 26.52
N ASN A 363 17.70 -18.63 26.46
CA ASN A 363 17.59 -19.76 27.37
C ASN A 363 17.59 -19.36 28.86
N GLY A 364 17.19 -18.10 29.19
CA GLY A 364 17.10 -17.59 30.55
C GLY A 364 15.94 -18.20 31.34
N GLU A 365 15.86 -17.87 32.63
CA GLU A 365 14.89 -18.45 33.57
C GLU A 365 13.42 -18.26 33.09
N TYR A 366 13.12 -17.07 32.60
CA TYR A 366 11.76 -16.79 32.10
C TYR A 366 11.42 -17.64 30.87
N PHE A 367 12.33 -17.74 29.88
CA PHE A 367 12.13 -18.61 28.72
C PHE A 367 11.98 -20.08 29.14
N GLN A 368 12.81 -20.55 30.09
CA GLN A 368 12.72 -21.92 30.60
C GLN A 368 11.37 -22.18 31.29
N ALA A 369 10.82 -21.21 32.01
CA ALA A 369 9.50 -21.33 32.63
C ALA A 369 8.36 -21.39 31.59
N LEU A 370 8.45 -20.59 30.49
CA LEU A 370 7.53 -20.71 29.37
C LEU A 370 7.62 -22.11 28.75
N ALA A 371 8.83 -22.58 28.47
CA ALA A 371 9.10 -23.89 27.88
C ALA A 371 8.59 -25.04 28.78
N GLU A 372 8.83 -24.99 30.09
CA GLU A 372 8.39 -26.01 31.04
C GLU A 372 6.87 -26.17 31.06
N SER A 373 6.12 -25.08 30.95
CA SER A 373 4.65 -25.13 30.88
C SER A 373 4.16 -25.89 29.64
N PHE A 374 4.83 -25.71 28.51
CA PHE A 374 4.57 -26.39 27.25
C PHE A 374 5.01 -27.88 27.33
N GLU A 375 6.24 -28.13 27.78
CA GLU A 375 6.81 -29.49 27.98
C GLU A 375 5.90 -30.34 28.84
N SER A 376 5.43 -29.77 29.95
CA SER A 376 4.54 -30.47 30.90
C SER A 376 3.20 -30.81 30.29
N LYS A 377 2.60 -29.94 29.47
CA LYS A 377 1.31 -30.21 28.82
C LYS A 377 1.44 -31.28 27.76
N TYR A 378 2.47 -31.24 26.93
CA TYR A 378 2.57 -32.11 25.75
C TYR A 378 3.52 -33.29 25.91
N GLY A 379 4.21 -33.44 27.04
CA GLY A 379 5.16 -34.53 27.28
C GLY A 379 6.29 -34.54 26.27
N VAL A 380 6.88 -33.38 26.00
CA VAL A 380 8.10 -33.19 25.21
C VAL A 380 9.18 -32.59 26.09
N THR A 381 10.44 -32.59 25.65
CA THR A 381 11.55 -31.96 26.36
C THR A 381 12.44 -31.25 25.37
N PHE A 382 12.60 -29.95 25.52
CA PHE A 382 13.50 -29.17 24.68
C PHE A 382 14.96 -29.43 25.03
N GLU A 383 15.81 -29.51 24.00
CA GLU A 383 17.22 -29.81 24.15
C GLU A 383 18.05 -28.55 24.37
N GLY A 384 19.03 -28.65 25.26
CA GLY A 384 20.04 -27.62 25.49
C GLY A 384 19.60 -26.37 26.22
N ILE A 385 18.29 -26.11 26.37
CA ILE A 385 17.75 -24.84 26.91
C ILE A 385 18.19 -24.61 28.38
N ARG A 386 18.43 -25.70 29.14
CA ARG A 386 18.83 -25.61 30.54
C ARG A 386 20.36 -25.47 30.74
N ALA A 387 21.13 -25.51 29.65
CA ALA A 387 22.58 -25.26 29.65
C ALA A 387 22.92 -23.76 29.55
N GLY A 388 21.93 -22.90 29.36
CA GLY A 388 22.11 -21.46 29.23
C GLY A 388 22.25 -20.98 27.78
N ALA A 389 22.75 -19.75 27.60
CA ALA A 389 22.90 -19.14 26.30
C ALA A 389 23.90 -19.85 25.42
N VAL A 390 23.63 -19.93 24.12
CA VAL A 390 24.53 -20.51 23.11
C VAL A 390 25.23 -19.37 22.38
N SER A 391 26.56 -19.30 22.49
CA SER A 391 27.36 -18.24 21.88
C SER A 391 27.85 -18.57 20.46
N ASP A 392 27.94 -19.84 20.11
CA ASP A 392 28.33 -20.30 18.78
C ASP A 392 27.14 -20.27 17.84
N ASP A 393 27.27 -19.60 16.71
CA ASP A 393 26.16 -19.38 15.77
C ASP A 393 25.67 -20.68 15.12
N ARG A 394 26.59 -21.60 14.83
CA ARG A 394 26.25 -22.91 14.28
C ARG A 394 25.44 -23.74 15.27
N GLU A 395 25.89 -23.81 16.51
CA GLU A 395 25.22 -24.55 17.59
C GLU A 395 23.86 -23.91 17.89
N ARG A 396 23.78 -22.57 17.87
CA ARG A 396 22.53 -21.83 18.08
C ARG A 396 21.49 -22.16 17.02
N LEU A 397 21.87 -22.15 15.72
CA LEU A 397 20.95 -22.48 14.62
C LEU A 397 20.52 -23.95 14.67
N LEU A 398 21.40 -24.85 15.01
CA LEU A 398 21.06 -26.28 15.21
C LEU A 398 20.11 -26.47 16.40
N GLN A 399 20.38 -25.80 17.52
CA GLN A 399 19.54 -25.89 18.71
C GLN A 399 18.14 -25.29 18.45
N LEU A 400 18.04 -24.17 17.71
CA LEU A 400 16.76 -23.64 17.26
C LEU A 400 16.02 -24.67 16.41
N LYS A 401 16.68 -25.24 15.37
CA LYS A 401 16.04 -26.23 14.49
C LYS A 401 15.55 -27.45 15.28
N THR A 402 16.39 -28.01 16.15
CA THR A 402 16.04 -29.14 16.98
C THR A 402 14.83 -28.85 17.86
N ASN A 403 14.80 -27.69 18.51
CA ASN A 403 13.71 -27.35 19.41
C ASN A 403 12.40 -26.99 18.66
N ILE A 404 12.49 -26.42 17.46
CA ILE A 404 11.32 -26.27 16.58
C ILE A 404 10.78 -27.65 16.17
N ASP A 405 11.64 -28.62 15.82
CA ASP A 405 11.20 -29.97 15.48
C ASP A 405 10.54 -30.67 16.68
N ILE A 406 11.10 -30.49 17.87
CA ILE A 406 10.49 -31.01 19.11
C ILE A 406 9.09 -30.37 19.32
N ALA A 407 8.95 -29.07 19.09
CA ALA A 407 7.63 -28.43 19.16
C ALA A 407 6.67 -29.00 18.10
N MET A 408 7.10 -29.14 16.85
CA MET A 408 6.30 -29.72 15.77
C MET A 408 5.92 -31.19 16.00
N SER A 409 6.71 -31.95 16.77
CA SER A 409 6.36 -33.34 17.14
C SER A 409 5.03 -33.44 17.92
N VAL A 410 4.52 -32.34 18.47
CA VAL A 410 3.19 -32.28 19.11
C VAL A 410 2.07 -32.57 18.11
N LEU A 411 2.27 -32.29 16.81
CA LEU A 411 1.31 -32.66 15.76
C LEU A 411 1.07 -34.17 15.68
N GLU A 412 2.03 -34.99 16.03
CA GLU A 412 1.90 -36.46 16.05
C GLU A 412 1.10 -36.95 17.26
N LYS A 413 0.84 -36.07 18.26
CA LYS A 413 0.18 -36.44 19.50
C LYS A 413 -1.33 -36.23 19.39
N ASN A 414 -2.09 -37.19 19.94
CA ASN A 414 -3.55 -37.13 20.04
C ASN A 414 -4.28 -36.84 18.72
N GLY A 415 -3.63 -37.11 17.57
CA GLY A 415 -4.20 -36.82 16.24
C GLY A 415 -4.36 -35.33 15.90
N LEU A 416 -3.60 -34.45 16.53
CA LEU A 416 -3.66 -33.00 16.28
C LEU A 416 -3.33 -32.65 14.84
N GLY A 417 -2.22 -33.19 14.30
CA GLY A 417 -1.80 -32.96 12.90
C GLY A 417 -2.80 -33.50 11.89
N ASP A 418 -3.36 -34.70 12.15
CA ASP A 418 -4.42 -35.26 11.30
C ASP A 418 -5.66 -34.38 11.27
N TRP A 419 -6.14 -33.96 12.43
CA TRP A 419 -7.27 -33.03 12.54
C TRP A 419 -7.00 -31.70 11.81
N LEU A 420 -5.83 -31.13 12.03
CA LEU A 420 -5.47 -29.84 11.42
C LEU A 420 -5.39 -29.93 9.89
N ALA A 421 -4.74 -30.97 9.36
CA ALA A 421 -4.65 -31.17 7.92
C ALA A 421 -6.04 -31.37 7.28
N GLU A 422 -6.92 -32.15 7.90
CA GLU A 422 -8.30 -32.33 7.43
C GLU A 422 -9.09 -31.02 7.52
N ARG A 423 -8.96 -30.27 8.61
CA ARG A 423 -9.63 -28.97 8.79
C ARG A 423 -9.21 -27.96 7.73
N LEU A 424 -7.91 -27.90 7.39
CA LEU A 424 -7.41 -27.02 6.34
C LEU A 424 -7.96 -27.40 4.97
N VAL A 425 -8.10 -28.67 4.67
CA VAL A 425 -8.73 -29.15 3.43
C VAL A 425 -10.22 -28.81 3.40
N GLU A 426 -10.96 -29.06 4.50
CA GLU A 426 -12.39 -28.70 4.61
C GLU A 426 -12.65 -27.22 4.36
N ILE A 427 -11.81 -26.33 4.91
CA ILE A 427 -11.92 -24.89 4.72
C ILE A 427 -11.51 -24.53 3.27
N GLY A 428 -10.40 -25.11 2.78
CA GLY A 428 -9.87 -24.83 1.46
C GLY A 428 -10.78 -25.26 0.31
N ASP A 429 -11.48 -26.37 0.48
CA ASP A 429 -12.45 -26.88 -0.52
C ASP A 429 -13.71 -26.01 -0.64
N GLN A 430 -13.90 -25.02 0.25
CA GLN A 430 -14.98 -24.03 0.17
C GLN A 430 -14.58 -22.78 -0.64
N VAL A 431 -13.30 -22.63 -1.02
CA VAL A 431 -12.87 -21.55 -1.90
C VAL A 431 -13.35 -21.86 -3.32
N ASN A 432 -14.22 -21.01 -3.85
CA ASN A 432 -14.73 -21.17 -5.20
C ASN A 432 -13.66 -20.84 -6.24
N ASP A 433 -13.55 -21.62 -7.30
CA ASP A 433 -12.66 -21.33 -8.45
C ASP A 433 -13.25 -20.23 -9.37
N SER A 434 -14.51 -19.89 -9.21
CA SER A 434 -15.19 -18.82 -9.94
C SER A 434 -16.28 -18.18 -9.06
N LEU A 435 -16.49 -16.90 -9.23
CA LEU A 435 -17.60 -16.17 -8.62
C LEU A 435 -18.45 -15.52 -9.71
N PRO A 436 -19.77 -15.35 -9.49
CA PRO A 436 -20.60 -14.54 -10.36
C PRO A 436 -20.17 -13.07 -10.16
N LEU A 437 -19.43 -12.53 -11.12
CA LEU A 437 -18.93 -11.17 -11.12
C LEU A 437 -19.62 -10.37 -12.23
N ARG A 438 -19.65 -9.03 -12.10
CA ARG A 438 -20.19 -8.12 -13.13
C ARG A 438 -19.27 -7.92 -14.31
N VAL A 439 -18.09 -8.44 -14.25
CA VAL A 439 -17.01 -8.24 -15.23
C VAL A 439 -16.42 -9.57 -15.62
N ASP A 440 -15.84 -9.65 -16.81
CA ASP A 440 -15.10 -10.84 -17.25
C ASP A 440 -13.80 -10.97 -16.42
N PRO A 441 -13.67 -12.02 -15.58
CA PRO A 441 -12.46 -12.22 -14.78
C PRO A 441 -11.22 -12.58 -15.60
N ASN A 442 -11.37 -12.84 -16.91
CA ASN A 442 -10.26 -13.21 -17.80
C ASN A 442 -9.70 -12.01 -18.59
N SER A 443 -10.30 -10.82 -18.48
CA SER A 443 -9.81 -9.62 -19.17
C SER A 443 -8.57 -9.03 -18.50
N ASP A 444 -7.79 -8.24 -19.24
CA ASP A 444 -6.79 -7.30 -18.72
C ASP A 444 -7.08 -5.93 -19.32
N PRO A 445 -8.00 -5.16 -18.69
CA PRO A 445 -8.59 -3.98 -19.31
C PRO A 445 -7.61 -2.84 -19.55
N PHE A 446 -6.48 -2.81 -18.83
CA PHE A 446 -5.48 -1.75 -18.97
C PHE A 446 -4.41 -2.05 -20.03
N LEU A 447 -4.48 -3.19 -20.68
CA LEU A 447 -3.68 -3.54 -21.87
C LEU A 447 -4.43 -3.34 -23.20
N ASP A 448 -5.61 -2.74 -23.18
CA ASP A 448 -6.37 -2.44 -24.39
C ASP A 448 -5.63 -1.47 -25.30
N ASP A 449 -5.51 -1.82 -26.59
CA ASP A 449 -4.75 -1.02 -27.57
C ASP A 449 -5.30 0.41 -27.75
N ARG A 450 -6.56 0.67 -27.39
CA ARG A 450 -7.17 2.01 -27.40
C ARG A 450 -6.54 2.95 -26.39
N LEU A 451 -5.83 2.43 -25.37
CA LEU A 451 -5.09 3.23 -24.39
C LEU A 451 -3.66 3.58 -24.84
N LEU A 452 -3.18 3.01 -25.94
CA LEU A 452 -1.86 3.35 -26.49
C LEU A 452 -1.85 4.76 -27.07
N VAL A 453 -0.78 5.52 -26.84
CA VAL A 453 -0.62 6.90 -27.34
C VAL A 453 -0.90 7.00 -28.85
N ALA A 454 -0.43 6.05 -29.63
CA ALA A 454 -0.62 6.02 -31.09
C ALA A 454 -2.09 5.86 -31.54
N ASN A 455 -2.98 5.43 -30.66
CA ASN A 455 -4.38 5.13 -30.95
C ASN A 455 -5.35 6.12 -30.27
N LEU A 456 -4.85 7.13 -29.58
CA LEU A 456 -5.67 8.15 -28.94
C LEU A 456 -6.41 8.99 -30.01
N PRO A 457 -7.70 9.36 -29.79
CA PRO A 457 -8.39 10.29 -30.67
C PRO A 457 -7.76 11.68 -30.59
N THR A 458 -7.29 12.18 -31.72
CA THR A 458 -6.65 13.52 -31.81
C THR A 458 -7.63 14.66 -31.93
N GLU A 459 -8.90 14.36 -32.19
CA GLU A 459 -9.99 15.33 -32.25
C GLU A 459 -11.06 14.98 -31.20
N ALA A 460 -11.86 15.98 -30.82
CA ALA A 460 -12.99 15.74 -29.95
C ALA A 460 -13.91 14.66 -30.53
N THR A 461 -14.17 13.64 -29.77
CA THR A 461 -14.96 12.48 -30.18
C THR A 461 -16.17 12.28 -29.29
N THR A 462 -17.21 11.64 -29.82
CA THR A 462 -18.37 11.19 -29.04
C THR A 462 -18.38 9.68 -29.02
N VAL A 463 -18.42 9.09 -27.83
CA VAL A 463 -18.50 7.65 -27.63
C VAL A 463 -19.81 7.28 -26.96
N THR A 464 -20.36 6.12 -27.28
CA THR A 464 -21.55 5.60 -26.62
C THR A 464 -21.13 4.70 -25.47
N ALA A 465 -21.24 5.17 -24.23
CA ALA A 465 -20.95 4.39 -23.03
C ALA A 465 -22.17 3.55 -22.64
N GLU A 466 -21.94 2.31 -22.21
CA GLU A 466 -22.97 1.42 -21.68
C GLU A 466 -22.79 1.23 -20.19
N ASN A 467 -23.90 1.37 -19.43
CA ASN A 467 -23.89 1.12 -18.00
C ASN A 467 -23.76 -0.40 -17.75
N PRO A 468 -22.70 -0.87 -17.06
CA PRO A 468 -22.43 -2.30 -16.90
C PRO A 468 -23.47 -3.03 -16.03
N VAL A 469 -24.36 -2.29 -15.37
CA VAL A 469 -25.41 -2.84 -14.47
C VAL A 469 -26.80 -2.80 -15.12
N THR A 470 -27.16 -1.64 -15.68
CA THR A 470 -28.53 -1.41 -16.21
C THR A 470 -28.63 -1.64 -17.71
N GLY A 471 -27.50 -1.67 -18.44
CA GLY A 471 -27.48 -1.70 -19.91
C GLY A 471 -27.88 -0.36 -20.55
N GLU A 472 -28.11 0.70 -19.76
CA GLU A 472 -28.39 2.04 -20.26
C GLU A 472 -27.23 2.56 -21.12
N LYS A 473 -27.57 3.17 -22.26
CA LYS A 473 -26.60 3.76 -23.17
C LYS A 473 -26.71 5.27 -23.16
N LYS A 474 -25.57 5.95 -23.18
CA LYS A 474 -25.52 7.39 -23.35
C LYS A 474 -24.29 7.83 -24.15
N ASP A 475 -24.45 8.91 -24.87
CA ASP A 475 -23.35 9.54 -25.58
C ASP A 475 -22.54 10.44 -24.65
N VAL A 476 -21.21 10.30 -24.71
CA VAL A 476 -20.26 11.03 -23.91
C VAL A 476 -19.25 11.70 -24.83
N GLY A 477 -19.16 13.02 -24.75
CA GLY A 477 -18.10 13.78 -25.44
C GLY A 477 -16.78 13.69 -24.67
N ILE A 478 -15.70 13.47 -25.41
CA ILE A 478 -14.32 13.37 -24.89
C ILE A 478 -13.41 14.19 -25.78
N ALA A 479 -12.62 15.09 -25.20
CA ALA A 479 -11.64 15.91 -25.90
C ALA A 479 -10.26 15.75 -25.25
N LEU A 480 -9.46 14.79 -25.74
CA LEU A 480 -8.09 14.56 -25.24
C LEU A 480 -7.12 15.64 -25.74
N PHE A 481 -7.42 16.31 -26.83
CA PHE A 481 -6.66 17.40 -27.42
C PHE A 481 -7.60 18.58 -27.73
N GLU A 482 -7.06 19.78 -27.64
CA GLU A 482 -7.70 21.04 -27.98
C GLU A 482 -6.98 21.76 -29.12
N GLN A 483 -7.69 22.66 -29.81
CA GLN A 483 -7.10 23.42 -30.89
C GLN A 483 -6.15 24.51 -30.35
N PRO A 484 -5.06 24.84 -31.06
CA PRO A 484 -4.18 25.93 -30.68
C PRO A 484 -4.95 27.23 -30.45
N GLY A 485 -4.59 27.94 -29.36
CA GLY A 485 -5.23 29.19 -28.95
C GLY A 485 -6.53 29.01 -28.13
N ALA A 486 -7.04 27.80 -27.96
CA ALA A 486 -8.12 27.53 -27.02
C ALA A 486 -7.66 27.83 -25.58
N ILE A 487 -8.51 28.48 -24.78
CA ILE A 487 -8.16 28.83 -23.40
C ILE A 487 -8.58 27.70 -22.46
N LYS A 488 -7.61 26.91 -22.02
CA LYS A 488 -7.84 25.69 -21.19
C LYS A 488 -6.69 25.47 -20.21
N GLY A 489 -7.05 25.18 -18.96
CA GLY A 489 -6.08 24.74 -17.94
C GLY A 489 -5.79 23.25 -18.03
N THR A 490 -4.56 22.86 -17.69
CA THR A 490 -4.13 21.45 -17.72
C THR A 490 -5.00 20.55 -16.83
N ARG A 491 -5.54 21.05 -15.70
CA ARG A 491 -6.45 20.28 -14.82
C ARG A 491 -7.75 19.84 -15.53
N ARG A 492 -8.21 20.60 -16.56
CA ARG A 492 -9.44 20.25 -17.29
C ARG A 492 -9.27 18.99 -18.12
N ALA A 493 -8.05 18.67 -18.58
CA ALA A 493 -7.74 17.45 -19.31
C ALA A 493 -7.83 16.19 -18.45
N ILE A 494 -7.77 16.33 -17.12
CA ILE A 494 -7.81 15.17 -16.20
C ILE A 494 -9.16 14.43 -16.28
N SER A 495 -10.27 15.16 -16.29
CA SER A 495 -11.57 14.48 -16.51
C SER A 495 -11.63 13.75 -17.85
N GLU A 496 -11.01 14.31 -18.88
CA GLU A 496 -11.06 13.73 -20.23
C GLU A 496 -10.26 12.42 -20.31
N ILE A 497 -9.04 12.37 -19.72
CA ILE A 497 -8.27 11.13 -19.67
C ILE A 497 -8.97 10.05 -18.84
N ILE A 498 -9.62 10.42 -17.72
CA ILE A 498 -10.36 9.47 -16.89
C ILE A 498 -11.64 8.98 -17.60
N LYS A 499 -12.38 9.86 -18.32
CA LYS A 499 -13.51 9.44 -19.16
C LYS A 499 -13.09 8.42 -20.21
N TRP A 500 -11.96 8.68 -20.91
CA TRP A 500 -11.43 7.76 -21.91
C TRP A 500 -11.02 6.43 -21.28
N ALA A 501 -10.30 6.48 -20.18
CA ALA A 501 -9.92 5.28 -19.44
C ALA A 501 -11.16 4.48 -18.99
N ASN A 502 -12.14 5.13 -18.37
CA ASN A 502 -13.40 4.47 -17.95
C ASN A 502 -14.21 3.90 -19.11
N TYR A 503 -14.24 4.60 -20.25
CA TYR A 503 -14.91 4.10 -21.45
C TYR A 503 -14.23 2.84 -21.98
N VAL A 504 -12.89 2.85 -22.10
CA VAL A 504 -12.11 1.74 -22.66
C VAL A 504 -12.09 0.54 -21.72
N THR A 505 -11.97 0.77 -20.41
CA THR A 505 -11.84 -0.29 -19.40
C THR A 505 -13.18 -0.72 -18.77
N GLU A 506 -14.31 -0.27 -19.30
CA GLU A 506 -15.63 -0.59 -18.76
C GLU A 506 -15.78 -0.22 -17.27
N ASN A 507 -15.46 1.05 -16.93
CA ASN A 507 -15.55 1.61 -15.59
C ASN A 507 -14.56 1.01 -14.55
N ARG A 508 -13.31 0.79 -14.95
CA ARG A 508 -12.24 0.27 -14.06
C ARG A 508 -11.30 1.36 -13.54
N PHE A 509 -11.67 2.64 -13.64
CA PHE A 509 -10.88 3.74 -13.10
C PHE A 509 -11.67 4.50 -12.02
N VAL A 510 -11.23 4.38 -10.75
CA VAL A 510 -11.94 4.88 -9.57
C VAL A 510 -11.36 6.21 -9.10
N ILE A 511 -12.21 7.16 -8.75
CA ILE A 511 -11.89 8.53 -8.32
C ILE A 511 -12.18 8.68 -6.82
N VAL A 512 -11.17 9.13 -6.06
CA VAL A 512 -11.25 9.41 -4.61
C VAL A 512 -10.69 10.80 -4.34
N ALA A 513 -11.52 11.83 -4.42
CA ALA A 513 -11.12 13.23 -4.25
C ALA A 513 -11.59 13.78 -2.89
N ALA A 514 -10.76 14.52 -2.20
CA ALA A 514 -10.96 15.03 -0.83
C ALA A 514 -12.03 16.14 -0.74
N ASP A 515 -13.28 15.84 -1.14
CA ASP A 515 -14.38 16.78 -1.30
C ASP A 515 -14.06 17.94 -2.29
N LEU A 516 -13.14 17.66 -3.22
CA LEU A 516 -12.58 18.64 -4.17
C LEU A 516 -12.77 18.23 -5.63
N ALA A 517 -13.58 17.20 -5.93
CA ALA A 517 -13.66 16.61 -7.26
C ALA A 517 -13.96 17.64 -8.36
N GLU A 518 -14.86 18.58 -8.11
CA GLU A 518 -15.17 19.68 -9.01
C GLU A 518 -13.99 20.66 -9.15
N SER A 519 -13.39 21.07 -8.02
CA SER A 519 -12.29 22.04 -7.99
C SER A 519 -11.04 21.56 -8.73
N ILE A 520 -10.72 20.28 -8.62
CA ILE A 520 -9.56 19.67 -9.29
C ILE A 520 -9.92 19.04 -10.65
N ASN A 521 -11.15 19.23 -11.10
CA ASN A 521 -11.69 18.77 -12.37
C ASN A 521 -11.57 17.26 -12.63
N VAL A 522 -12.00 16.44 -11.66
CA VAL A 522 -12.11 14.97 -11.82
C VAL A 522 -13.55 14.47 -11.76
N ASP A 523 -14.48 15.34 -11.39
CA ASP A 523 -15.89 15.01 -11.16
C ASP A 523 -16.58 14.41 -12.39
N HIS A 524 -16.27 14.90 -13.59
CA HIS A 524 -16.79 14.39 -14.85
C HIS A 524 -16.06 13.16 -15.40
N GLY A 525 -14.97 12.72 -14.75
CA GLY A 525 -14.22 11.52 -15.14
C GLY A 525 -14.99 10.23 -14.93
N SER A 526 -15.93 10.19 -13.99
CA SER A 526 -16.85 9.08 -13.81
C SER A 526 -17.98 9.13 -14.81
N LEU A 527 -18.11 8.08 -15.63
CA LEU A 527 -19.19 8.03 -16.63
C LEU A 527 -20.57 7.93 -15.99
N TRP A 528 -20.69 7.31 -14.81
CA TRP A 528 -21.98 7.03 -14.16
C TRP A 528 -22.10 7.71 -12.78
N GLY A 529 -21.23 8.67 -12.47
CA GLY A 529 -21.33 9.51 -11.29
C GLY A 529 -20.83 8.83 -9.99
N HIS A 530 -21.46 9.15 -8.88
CA HIS A 530 -21.08 8.65 -7.57
C HIS A 530 -21.33 7.14 -7.43
N TYR A 531 -20.36 6.44 -6.92
CA TYR A 531 -20.51 5.05 -6.50
C TYR A 531 -21.35 4.94 -5.22
N ASP A 532 -22.30 4.04 -5.24
CA ASP A 532 -23.00 3.56 -4.04
C ASP A 532 -23.32 2.07 -4.22
N PRO A 533 -23.00 1.20 -3.25
CA PRO A 533 -23.20 -0.24 -3.41
C PRO A 533 -24.66 -0.68 -3.50
N ILE A 534 -25.61 0.21 -3.19
CA ILE A 534 -27.05 -0.08 -3.28
C ILE A 534 -27.67 0.70 -4.46
N ASP A 535 -27.44 2.01 -4.50
CA ASP A 535 -28.19 2.91 -5.36
C ASP A 535 -27.51 3.14 -6.73
N ASN A 536 -26.18 3.06 -6.80
CA ASN A 536 -25.43 3.29 -8.04
C ASN A 536 -24.07 2.59 -8.07
N ILE A 537 -24.09 1.32 -8.32
CA ILE A 537 -22.89 0.48 -8.33
C ILE A 537 -22.01 0.66 -9.56
N ALA A 538 -22.58 1.26 -10.65
CA ALA A 538 -21.86 1.60 -11.86
C ALA A 538 -21.02 2.88 -11.74
N GLY A 539 -21.26 3.69 -10.71
CA GLY A 539 -20.46 4.89 -10.44
C GLY A 539 -19.00 4.54 -10.11
N THR A 540 -18.08 5.42 -10.47
CA THR A 540 -16.64 5.26 -10.15
C THR A 540 -16.10 6.42 -9.31
N ARG A 541 -16.90 7.42 -8.96
CA ARG A 541 -16.54 8.48 -8.03
C ARG A 541 -17.00 8.12 -6.63
N LEU A 542 -16.05 7.86 -5.73
CA LEU A 542 -16.35 7.51 -4.35
C LEU A 542 -16.75 8.72 -3.52
N LYS A 543 -17.48 8.49 -2.43
CA LYS A 543 -17.70 9.50 -1.39
C LYS A 543 -16.40 9.67 -0.63
N ALA A 544 -15.75 10.81 -0.77
CA ALA A 544 -14.44 11.09 -0.23
C ALA A 544 -14.49 12.34 0.67
N PRO A 545 -14.37 12.16 2.00
CA PRO A 545 -14.26 13.29 2.93
C PRO A 545 -12.93 14.04 2.74
N ILE A 546 -12.76 15.19 3.42
CA ILE A 546 -11.48 15.93 3.47
C ILE A 546 -10.51 15.16 4.37
N GLN A 547 -9.92 14.12 3.83
CA GLN A 547 -9.07 13.14 4.51
C GLN A 547 -8.07 12.55 3.51
N GLU A 548 -7.02 13.27 3.20
CA GLU A 548 -6.09 12.94 2.12
C GLU A 548 -5.46 11.56 2.28
N ALA A 549 -4.99 11.23 3.47
CA ALA A 549 -4.35 9.94 3.74
C ALA A 549 -5.37 8.78 3.69
N GLY A 550 -6.58 8.98 4.21
CA GLY A 550 -7.67 8.00 4.16
C GLY A 550 -8.16 7.77 2.73
N ASN A 551 -8.27 8.83 1.93
CA ASN A 551 -8.61 8.74 0.52
C ASN A 551 -7.55 7.97 -0.27
N ALA A 552 -6.28 8.28 -0.07
CA ALA A 552 -5.17 7.56 -0.69
C ALA A 552 -5.14 6.09 -0.25
N SER A 553 -5.37 5.80 1.02
CA SER A 553 -5.45 4.42 1.53
C SER A 553 -6.64 3.65 0.93
N THR A 554 -7.80 4.30 0.78
CA THR A 554 -8.97 3.72 0.11
C THR A 554 -8.66 3.42 -1.36
N ALA A 555 -8.04 4.37 -2.07
CA ALA A 555 -7.59 4.21 -3.45
C ALA A 555 -6.62 3.02 -3.59
N VAL A 556 -5.62 2.92 -2.73
CA VAL A 556 -4.69 1.78 -2.64
C VAL A 556 -5.43 0.47 -2.37
N GLY A 557 -6.44 0.49 -1.49
CA GLY A 557 -7.28 -0.67 -1.22
C GLY A 557 -7.91 -1.25 -2.48
N PHE A 558 -8.44 -0.41 -3.36
CA PHE A 558 -8.97 -0.81 -4.67
C PHE A 558 -7.89 -1.38 -5.58
N THR A 559 -6.77 -0.70 -5.74
CA THR A 559 -5.69 -1.12 -6.67
C THR A 559 -4.98 -2.39 -6.23
N SER A 560 -5.05 -2.72 -4.94
CA SER A 560 -4.43 -3.92 -4.37
C SER A 560 -5.19 -5.22 -4.66
N GLN A 561 -6.35 -5.17 -5.30
CA GLN A 561 -7.18 -6.32 -5.57
C GLN A 561 -7.17 -6.66 -7.06
N SER A 562 -7.19 -7.97 -7.36
CA SER A 562 -7.30 -8.49 -8.73
C SER A 562 -8.25 -9.69 -8.74
N LEU A 563 -8.97 -9.86 -9.84
CA LEU A 563 -9.84 -11.01 -10.09
C LEU A 563 -9.11 -12.15 -10.79
N SER A 564 -7.88 -11.93 -11.24
CA SER A 564 -7.11 -12.90 -12.01
C SER A 564 -6.39 -13.91 -11.12
N ILE A 565 -6.51 -15.18 -11.45
CA ILE A 565 -5.66 -16.26 -10.90
C ILE A 565 -4.30 -16.33 -11.59
N ASP A 566 -4.16 -15.71 -12.77
CA ASP A 566 -2.90 -15.62 -13.50
C ASP A 566 -2.05 -14.50 -12.88
N PRO A 567 -0.86 -14.79 -12.32
CA PRO A 567 -0.03 -13.79 -11.64
C PRO A 567 0.49 -12.69 -12.58
N ASP A 568 0.60 -12.97 -13.88
CA ASP A 568 1.09 -12.03 -14.87
C ASP A 568 0.00 -11.10 -15.42
N ARG A 569 -1.25 -11.30 -15.02
CA ARG A 569 -2.41 -10.54 -15.49
C ARG A 569 -3.03 -9.72 -14.36
N HIS A 570 -3.33 -8.47 -14.64
CA HIS A 570 -4.11 -7.63 -13.72
C HIS A 570 -5.55 -7.50 -14.23
N ASN A 571 -6.50 -8.02 -13.47
CA ASN A 571 -7.92 -7.79 -13.69
C ASN A 571 -8.53 -7.15 -12.42
N GLY A 572 -8.43 -5.88 -12.35
CA GLY A 572 -8.86 -5.08 -11.20
C GLY A 572 -9.21 -3.67 -11.62
N VAL A 573 -9.01 -2.72 -10.73
CA VAL A 573 -9.22 -1.30 -10.99
C VAL A 573 -7.94 -0.51 -10.73
N TRP A 574 -7.78 0.59 -11.45
CA TRP A 574 -6.85 1.64 -11.12
C TRP A 574 -7.58 2.76 -10.38
N SER A 575 -6.89 3.53 -9.58
CA SER A 575 -7.51 4.57 -8.80
C SER A 575 -6.72 5.87 -8.83
N ILE A 576 -7.41 6.99 -8.67
CA ILE A 576 -6.81 8.31 -8.51
C ILE A 576 -7.31 8.94 -7.22
N SER A 577 -6.36 9.37 -6.39
CA SER A 577 -6.64 10.20 -5.22
C SER A 577 -6.15 11.61 -5.50
N GLY A 578 -7.02 12.60 -5.31
CA GLY A 578 -6.74 13.99 -5.67
C GLY A 578 -7.00 14.97 -4.54
N THR A 579 -6.12 15.96 -4.44
CA THR A 579 -6.24 17.15 -3.58
C THR A 579 -5.42 18.30 -4.17
N TYR A 580 -5.36 19.43 -3.49
CA TYR A 580 -4.44 20.50 -3.86
C TYR A 580 -2.98 20.08 -3.67
N GLY A 581 -2.08 20.59 -4.51
CA GLY A 581 -0.67 20.19 -4.53
C GLY A 581 0.00 20.28 -3.16
N ALA A 582 -0.28 21.34 -2.39
CA ALA A 582 0.26 21.55 -1.04
C ALA A 582 -0.09 20.42 -0.04
N PHE A 583 -1.21 19.71 -0.28
CA PHE A 583 -1.71 18.69 0.66
C PHE A 583 -1.38 17.26 0.22
N THR A 584 -0.89 17.06 -1.01
CA THR A 584 -0.48 15.73 -1.49
C THR A 584 0.57 15.04 -0.61
N PRO A 585 1.47 15.74 0.12
CA PRO A 585 2.39 15.09 1.05
C PRO A 585 1.71 14.26 2.15
N LEU A 586 0.45 14.57 2.51
CA LEU A 586 -0.33 13.76 3.45
C LEU A 586 -0.64 12.35 2.90
N MET A 587 -0.59 12.17 1.59
CA MET A 587 -0.80 10.90 0.90
C MET A 587 0.49 10.07 0.77
N TYR A 588 1.65 10.63 1.09
CA TYR A 588 2.96 10.00 0.85
C TYR A 588 3.09 8.63 1.52
N LEU A 589 2.74 8.53 2.81
CA LEU A 589 2.97 7.30 3.56
C LEU A 589 2.13 6.10 3.05
N PRO A 590 0.82 6.22 2.78
CA PRO A 590 0.04 5.16 2.14
C PRO A 590 0.65 4.70 0.82
N LEU A 591 1.06 5.63 -0.03
CA LEU A 591 1.63 5.32 -1.35
C LEU A 591 3.03 4.71 -1.25
N ARG A 592 3.84 5.13 -0.27
CA ARG A 592 5.14 4.52 -0.03
C ARG A 592 5.00 3.04 0.35
N VAL A 593 4.09 2.74 1.30
CA VAL A 593 3.81 1.36 1.71
C VAL A 593 3.22 0.56 0.54
N TRP A 594 2.35 1.17 -0.25
CA TRP A 594 1.83 0.59 -1.49
C TRP A 594 2.94 0.24 -2.49
N SER A 595 3.88 1.15 -2.73
CA SER A 595 5.01 0.91 -3.64
C SER A 595 5.87 -0.27 -3.19
N GLN A 596 6.12 -0.41 -1.88
CA GLN A 596 6.80 -1.57 -1.30
C GLN A 596 6.00 -2.86 -1.53
N GLN A 597 4.70 -2.83 -1.24
CA GLN A 597 3.82 -3.97 -1.47
C GLN A 597 3.78 -4.38 -2.94
N ASN A 598 3.69 -3.41 -3.85
CA ASN A 598 3.64 -3.66 -5.29
C ASN A 598 4.95 -4.26 -5.82
N GLN A 599 6.11 -3.77 -5.31
CA GLN A 599 7.42 -4.29 -5.69
C GLN A 599 7.57 -5.79 -5.43
N ASP A 600 7.08 -6.26 -4.28
CA ASP A 600 7.31 -7.62 -3.78
C ASP A 600 6.09 -8.54 -4.00
N SER A 601 5.01 -8.02 -4.59
CA SER A 601 3.81 -8.81 -4.85
C SER A 601 4.08 -9.96 -5.82
N PRO A 602 3.63 -11.18 -5.51
CA PRO A 602 3.70 -12.30 -6.45
C PRO A 602 2.70 -12.18 -7.60
N PHE A 603 1.79 -11.20 -7.55
CA PHE A 603 0.78 -10.90 -8.55
C PHE A 603 0.96 -9.49 -9.08
N ARG A 604 0.59 -9.32 -10.33
CA ARG A 604 0.47 -8.01 -10.91
C ARG A 604 -0.74 -7.28 -10.33
N LEU A 605 -0.49 -6.12 -9.73
CA LEU A 605 -1.51 -5.28 -9.09
C LEU A 605 -1.85 -4.06 -9.96
N GLY A 606 -2.83 -3.26 -9.55
CA GLY A 606 -3.22 -2.05 -10.22
C GLY A 606 -2.22 -0.90 -10.03
N VAL A 607 -2.59 0.28 -10.50
CA VAL A 607 -1.79 1.51 -10.37
C VAL A 607 -2.60 2.53 -9.58
N ALA A 608 -1.98 3.08 -8.54
CA ALA A 608 -2.53 4.19 -7.77
C ALA A 608 -2.02 5.51 -8.36
N HIS A 609 -2.92 6.46 -8.55
CA HIS A 609 -2.57 7.79 -9.05
C HIS A 609 -2.74 8.83 -7.96
N ILE A 610 -1.87 9.83 -7.98
CA ILE A 610 -2.00 11.05 -7.19
C ILE A 610 -2.20 12.22 -8.15
N LEU A 611 -3.23 13.00 -7.88
CA LEU A 611 -3.47 14.26 -8.56
C LEU A 611 -3.16 15.42 -7.63
N ALA A 612 -2.10 16.16 -7.96
CA ALA A 612 -1.86 17.49 -7.44
C ALA A 612 -2.68 18.48 -8.29
N GLY A 613 -3.95 18.67 -7.91
CA GLY A 613 -4.94 19.37 -8.71
C GLY A 613 -4.64 20.86 -8.94
N HIS A 614 -3.77 21.44 -8.08
CA HIS A 614 -3.14 22.71 -8.26
C HIS A 614 -1.68 22.59 -7.78
N SER A 615 -0.75 22.59 -8.70
CA SER A 615 0.68 22.65 -8.41
C SER A 615 1.24 23.99 -8.84
N GLY A 616 2.36 24.40 -8.22
CA GLY A 616 3.02 25.65 -8.54
C GLY A 616 2.57 26.82 -7.65
N PRO A 617 3.17 28.03 -7.90
CA PRO A 617 2.90 29.22 -7.11
C PRO A 617 1.48 29.77 -7.31
N GLU A 618 0.80 29.42 -8.39
CA GLU A 618 -0.55 29.87 -8.76
C GLU A 618 -1.60 29.51 -7.69
N THR A 619 -1.32 28.51 -6.87
CA THR A 619 -2.21 28.11 -5.76
C THR A 619 -2.19 29.07 -4.59
N ALA A 620 -1.15 29.93 -4.48
CA ALA A 620 -1.05 30.92 -3.43
C ALA A 620 -2.10 32.05 -3.55
N ALA A 621 -2.78 32.15 -4.71
CA ALA A 621 -3.93 33.06 -4.88
C ALA A 621 -5.08 32.73 -3.91
N ASP A 622 -5.27 31.47 -3.50
CA ASP A 622 -6.23 31.12 -2.46
C ASP A 622 -5.73 31.52 -1.07
N ALA A 623 -4.54 31.07 -0.72
CA ALA A 623 -3.84 31.42 0.51
C ALA A 623 -2.38 30.92 0.47
N ARG A 624 -1.49 31.54 1.24
CA ARG A 624 -0.10 31.10 1.39
C ARG A 624 0.02 29.62 1.78
N THR A 625 -0.90 29.10 2.58
CA THR A 625 -0.93 27.72 3.04
C THR A 625 -1.27 26.70 1.93
N HIS A 626 -1.77 27.17 0.79
CA HIS A 626 -2.08 26.34 -0.38
C HIS A 626 -0.91 26.22 -1.38
N PHE A 627 0.24 26.73 -1.02
CA PHE A 627 1.41 26.86 -1.86
C PHE A 627 2.03 25.50 -2.22
N GLY A 628 1.82 25.05 -3.44
CA GLY A 628 2.10 23.69 -3.89
C GLY A 628 3.50 23.44 -4.47
N ILE A 629 4.46 24.36 -4.31
CA ILE A 629 5.78 24.26 -4.98
C ILE A 629 6.66 23.12 -4.51
N PHE A 630 6.46 22.64 -3.28
CA PHE A 630 7.26 21.55 -2.71
C PHE A 630 6.61 20.16 -2.88
N ALA A 631 5.40 20.10 -3.40
CA ALA A 631 4.68 18.84 -3.57
C ALA A 631 5.40 17.85 -4.51
N PRO A 632 6.00 18.28 -5.63
CA PRO A 632 6.71 17.39 -6.54
C PRO A 632 7.86 16.61 -5.90
N GLN A 633 8.56 17.20 -4.94
CA GLN A 633 9.74 16.61 -4.33
C GLN A 633 9.44 15.38 -3.46
N VAL A 634 8.29 15.32 -2.86
CA VAL A 634 7.86 14.17 -2.03
C VAL A 634 7.88 12.87 -2.84
N TRP A 635 7.48 12.95 -4.10
CA TRP A 635 7.37 11.79 -4.99
C TRP A 635 8.73 11.34 -5.55
N LYS A 636 9.75 12.16 -5.44
CA LYS A 636 11.15 11.78 -5.78
C LYS A 636 11.86 11.01 -4.65
N LEU A 637 11.19 10.81 -3.48
CA LEU A 637 11.71 10.02 -2.36
C LEU A 637 11.44 8.51 -2.51
N PHE A 638 10.92 8.07 -3.65
CA PHE A 638 10.77 6.65 -3.99
C PHE A 638 12.02 6.12 -4.70
N PRO A 639 12.28 4.81 -4.65
CA PRO A 639 13.31 4.22 -5.50
C PRO A 639 13.04 4.52 -6.97
N LYS A 640 14.11 4.80 -7.73
CA LYS A 640 13.99 5.13 -9.15
C LYS A 640 13.28 4.02 -9.92
N GLY A 641 12.26 4.39 -10.68
CA GLY A 641 11.48 3.48 -11.52
C GLY A 641 10.20 2.94 -10.86
N GLN A 642 9.93 3.25 -9.60
CA GLN A 642 8.68 2.83 -8.94
C GLN A 642 7.56 3.85 -9.05
N VAL A 643 7.89 5.10 -9.34
CA VAL A 643 6.94 6.21 -9.51
C VAL A 643 7.24 6.91 -10.84
N ILE A 644 6.21 7.34 -11.55
CA ILE A 644 6.31 8.25 -12.70
C ILE A 644 5.65 9.55 -12.32
N VAL A 645 6.38 10.65 -12.39
CA VAL A 645 5.88 12.01 -12.11
C VAL A 645 5.76 12.78 -13.42
N LEU A 646 4.60 13.40 -13.62
CA LEU A 646 4.22 14.16 -14.82
C LEU A 646 3.86 15.59 -14.45
N SER A 647 4.67 16.57 -14.86
CA SER A 647 4.44 18.00 -14.59
C SER A 647 4.04 18.69 -15.90
N PHE A 648 2.76 18.86 -16.13
CA PHE A 648 2.22 19.37 -17.38
C PHE A 648 2.19 20.90 -17.43
N TRP A 649 2.46 21.48 -18.59
CA TRP A 649 2.36 22.91 -18.81
C TRP A 649 1.29 23.30 -19.84
N ASP A 650 0.99 22.40 -20.78
CA ASP A 650 0.02 22.61 -21.86
C ASP A 650 -1.08 21.55 -21.80
N TYR A 651 -2.31 21.92 -22.16
CA TYR A 651 -3.45 20.98 -22.19
C TYR A 651 -3.13 19.75 -23.03
N ASN A 652 -2.50 19.94 -24.20
CA ASN A 652 -2.19 18.87 -25.15
C ASN A 652 -1.00 18.00 -24.73
N ASP A 653 -0.34 18.28 -23.61
CA ASP A 653 0.66 17.38 -23.00
C ASP A 653 0.03 16.29 -22.14
N VAL A 654 -1.18 16.55 -21.59
CA VAL A 654 -1.75 15.71 -20.55
C VAL A 654 -2.05 14.30 -21.05
N ALA A 655 -2.79 14.17 -22.14
CA ALA A 655 -3.18 12.86 -22.66
C ALA A 655 -1.96 12.04 -23.14
N PRO A 656 -1.08 12.53 -24.02
CA PRO A 656 0.04 11.71 -24.47
C PRO A 656 1.04 11.37 -23.34
N GLY A 657 1.33 12.31 -22.44
CA GLY A 657 2.20 12.05 -21.29
C GLY A 657 1.59 11.02 -20.33
N TYR A 658 0.32 11.17 -20.01
CA TYR A 658 -0.39 10.23 -19.13
C TYR A 658 -0.47 8.81 -19.72
N PHE A 659 -0.92 8.67 -20.97
CA PHE A 659 -1.09 7.33 -21.54
C PHE A 659 0.24 6.64 -21.84
N ALA A 660 1.33 7.38 -22.08
CA ALA A 660 2.67 6.80 -22.11
C ALA A 660 3.10 6.24 -20.74
N ALA A 661 2.84 6.99 -19.66
CA ALA A 661 3.10 6.52 -18.31
C ALA A 661 2.20 5.32 -17.94
N ALA A 662 0.93 5.37 -18.33
CA ALA A 662 -0.04 4.30 -18.11
C ALA A 662 0.36 2.99 -18.84
N GLU A 663 0.82 3.09 -20.09
CA GLU A 663 1.33 1.93 -20.84
C GLU A 663 2.53 1.29 -20.15
N ILE A 664 3.48 2.10 -19.67
CA ILE A 664 4.64 1.61 -18.91
C ILE A 664 4.17 0.91 -17.64
N ALA A 665 3.33 1.56 -16.84
CA ALA A 665 2.83 0.99 -15.58
C ALA A 665 1.99 -0.27 -15.80
N ALA A 666 1.23 -0.32 -16.88
CA ALA A 666 0.49 -1.51 -17.27
C ALA A 666 1.39 -2.70 -17.66
N ARG A 667 2.65 -2.52 -18.02
CA ARG A 667 3.59 -3.55 -18.46
C ARG A 667 4.74 -3.80 -17.49
N ASP A 668 5.13 -2.78 -16.70
CA ASP A 668 6.22 -2.87 -15.71
C ASP A 668 5.63 -2.96 -14.29
N PRO A 669 5.61 -4.14 -13.67
CA PRO A 669 5.00 -4.36 -12.36
C PRO A 669 5.69 -3.55 -11.24
N LYS A 670 6.87 -2.97 -11.47
CA LYS A 670 7.55 -2.12 -10.49
C LYS A 670 6.92 -0.74 -10.39
N VAL A 671 6.26 -0.25 -11.45
CA VAL A 671 5.61 1.06 -11.47
C VAL A 671 4.24 0.94 -10.83
N GLY A 672 4.15 1.25 -9.54
CA GLY A 672 2.88 1.20 -8.79
C GLY A 672 2.17 2.54 -8.65
N VAL A 673 2.85 3.66 -8.96
CA VAL A 673 2.34 5.02 -8.72
C VAL A 673 2.60 5.92 -9.92
N ILE A 674 1.56 6.68 -10.32
CA ILE A 674 1.67 7.78 -11.28
C ILE A 674 1.20 9.06 -10.57
N VAL A 675 2.00 10.13 -10.67
CA VAL A 675 1.69 11.44 -10.09
C VAL A 675 1.44 12.44 -11.22
N LEU A 676 0.32 13.13 -11.14
CA LEU A 676 -0.12 14.12 -12.11
C LEU A 676 -0.11 15.50 -11.46
N GLU A 677 0.73 16.39 -11.95
CA GLU A 677 0.82 17.77 -11.51
C GLU A 677 0.23 18.67 -12.58
N VAL A 678 -0.82 19.40 -12.22
CA VAL A 678 -1.56 20.28 -13.11
C VAL A 678 -1.77 21.65 -12.48
N ALA A 679 -1.97 22.67 -13.32
CA ALA A 679 -2.19 24.03 -12.86
C ALA A 679 -3.67 24.41 -12.83
N ARG A 680 -4.01 25.39 -11.99
CA ARG A 680 -5.34 25.97 -11.87
C ARG A 680 -5.69 26.93 -13.02
N PRO A 681 -4.79 27.84 -13.45
CA PRO A 681 -5.11 28.81 -14.49
C PRO A 681 -5.42 28.17 -15.82
N ASP A 682 -6.27 28.86 -16.59
CA ASP A 682 -6.51 28.54 -17.98
C ASP A 682 -5.51 29.34 -18.86
N PHE A 683 -4.73 28.65 -19.67
CA PHE A 683 -3.78 29.24 -20.62
C PHE A 683 -4.20 28.96 -22.07
N ALA A 684 -3.67 29.74 -23.02
CA ALA A 684 -3.82 29.43 -24.42
C ALA A 684 -3.03 28.16 -24.77
N VAL A 685 -3.72 27.18 -25.37
CA VAL A 685 -3.10 25.95 -25.87
C VAL A 685 -2.06 26.32 -26.92
N ALA A 686 -0.84 25.81 -26.79
CA ALA A 686 0.29 26.17 -27.61
C ALA A 686 0.13 25.70 -29.06
N ASP A 687 0.59 26.54 -30.00
CA ASP A 687 0.75 26.13 -31.40
C ASP A 687 2.07 25.39 -31.58
N ARG A 688 2.02 24.09 -31.56
CA ARG A 688 3.20 23.21 -31.68
C ARG A 688 3.82 23.20 -33.08
N SER A 689 3.13 23.72 -34.10
CA SER A 689 3.69 23.82 -35.44
C SER A 689 4.93 24.71 -35.50
N THR A 690 5.10 25.56 -34.47
CA THR A 690 6.26 26.46 -34.33
C THR A 690 7.42 25.87 -33.53
N PHE A 691 7.20 24.68 -32.90
CA PHE A 691 8.22 24.03 -32.08
C PHE A 691 9.21 23.22 -32.92
N ALA A 692 10.43 23.07 -32.41
CA ALA A 692 11.45 22.23 -33.01
C ALA A 692 11.02 20.76 -33.03
N ASP A 693 10.36 20.28 -31.97
CA ASP A 693 9.59 19.00 -31.97
C ASP A 693 8.10 19.31 -32.11
N SER A 694 7.61 19.27 -33.36
CA SER A 694 6.21 19.58 -33.69
C SER A 694 5.26 18.39 -33.51
N ASP A 695 5.75 17.24 -33.00
CA ASP A 695 4.92 16.07 -32.73
C ASP A 695 3.84 16.42 -31.69
N PRO A 696 2.54 16.27 -31.98
CA PRO A 696 1.49 16.55 -31.02
C PRO A 696 1.55 15.64 -29.77
N CYS A 697 2.23 14.50 -29.88
CA CYS A 697 2.43 13.53 -28.80
C CYS A 697 3.85 13.62 -28.18
N ALA A 698 4.60 14.69 -28.40
CA ALA A 698 5.98 14.82 -27.90
C ALA A 698 6.09 14.61 -26.38
N ALA A 699 5.08 15.00 -25.60
CA ALA A 699 5.03 14.80 -24.15
C ALA A 699 5.13 13.32 -23.72
N ALA A 700 4.74 12.37 -24.57
CA ALA A 700 4.91 10.94 -24.34
C ALA A 700 6.38 10.50 -24.18
N LYS A 701 7.31 11.30 -24.68
CA LYS A 701 8.75 11.07 -24.60
C LYS A 701 9.37 11.62 -23.31
N GLY A 702 8.60 12.33 -22.51
CA GLY A 702 9.02 12.94 -21.25
C GLY A 702 9.61 14.32 -21.38
N PHE A 703 10.69 14.51 -22.15
CA PHE A 703 11.25 15.80 -22.51
C PHE A 703 11.19 15.95 -24.02
N TYR A 704 10.97 17.19 -24.48
CA TYR A 704 10.96 17.50 -25.90
C TYR A 704 11.44 18.94 -26.16
N LEU A 705 11.84 19.21 -27.42
CA LEU A 705 12.37 20.50 -27.84
C LEU A 705 11.23 21.47 -28.20
N ILE A 706 11.14 22.59 -27.48
CA ILE A 706 10.35 23.75 -27.91
C ILE A 706 11.15 24.50 -28.98
N LYS A 707 12.46 24.76 -28.75
CA LYS A 707 13.36 25.50 -29.64
C LYS A 707 14.72 24.84 -29.65
N ASP A 708 15.33 24.72 -30.84
CA ASP A 708 16.74 24.35 -30.99
C ASP A 708 17.58 25.59 -31.32
N TYR A 709 18.90 25.44 -31.30
CA TYR A 709 19.85 26.48 -31.68
C TYR A 709 19.70 26.86 -33.16
N ASP A 710 19.85 28.15 -33.46
CA ASP A 710 20.17 28.57 -34.81
C ASP A 710 21.62 28.14 -35.09
N PRO A 711 21.87 27.26 -36.11
CA PRO A 711 23.21 26.74 -36.39
C PRO A 711 24.18 27.81 -36.89
N ASN A 712 23.69 28.99 -37.28
CA ASN A 712 24.51 30.08 -37.82
C ASN A 712 24.94 31.06 -36.73
N LYS A 713 24.53 30.87 -35.49
CA LYS A 713 24.87 31.74 -34.37
C LYS A 713 25.63 30.97 -33.29
N PRO A 714 26.47 31.64 -32.48
CA PRO A 714 27.01 31.04 -31.27
C PRO A 714 25.89 30.49 -30.36
N LYS A 715 26.16 29.37 -29.68
CA LYS A 715 25.25 28.82 -28.70
C LYS A 715 25.40 29.55 -27.38
N ASP A 716 24.31 29.82 -26.71
CA ASP A 716 24.27 30.55 -25.42
C ASP A 716 23.85 29.70 -24.22
N GLY A 717 23.73 28.39 -24.41
CA GLY A 717 23.34 27.41 -23.36
C GLY A 717 21.95 26.93 -23.52
N VAL A 718 21.48 26.15 -22.53
CA VAL A 718 20.17 25.46 -22.53
C VAL A 718 19.26 25.99 -21.44
N VAL A 719 18.02 26.22 -21.77
CA VAL A 719 16.96 26.54 -20.81
C VAL A 719 16.02 25.33 -20.72
N VAL A 720 15.96 24.67 -19.56
CA VAL A 720 15.00 23.59 -19.26
C VAL A 720 13.83 24.17 -18.49
N SER A 721 12.62 24.00 -18.98
CA SER A 721 11.41 24.54 -18.35
C SER A 721 10.49 23.45 -17.87
N GLN A 722 9.93 23.63 -16.68
CA GLN A 722 8.96 22.71 -16.06
C GLN A 722 7.83 23.50 -15.39
N GLY A 723 6.62 22.96 -15.50
CA GLY A 723 5.42 23.54 -14.92
C GLY A 723 4.74 24.58 -15.82
N SER A 724 3.52 24.99 -15.44
CA SER A 724 2.64 25.73 -16.36
C SER A 724 3.07 27.17 -16.57
N SER A 725 2.98 28.05 -15.58
CA SER A 725 3.28 29.46 -15.73
C SER A 725 4.72 29.73 -16.17
N SER A 726 5.67 28.95 -15.64
CA SER A 726 7.08 29.03 -16.05
C SER A 726 7.27 28.80 -17.55
N THR A 727 6.65 27.73 -18.09
CA THR A 727 6.83 27.36 -19.51
C THR A 727 6.00 28.27 -20.42
N VAL A 728 4.75 28.57 -20.05
CA VAL A 728 3.90 29.51 -20.82
C VAL A 728 4.58 30.87 -20.97
N ASN A 729 5.10 31.43 -19.88
CA ASN A 729 5.76 32.74 -19.90
C ASN A 729 7.09 32.70 -20.66
N LEU A 730 7.86 31.61 -20.52
CA LEU A 730 9.11 31.45 -21.32
C LEU A 730 8.78 31.38 -22.81
N VAL A 731 7.80 30.57 -23.24
CA VAL A 731 7.40 30.45 -24.63
C VAL A 731 6.96 31.83 -25.19
N SER A 732 6.24 32.62 -24.39
CA SER A 732 5.74 33.92 -24.81
C SER A 732 6.83 34.97 -25.03
N VAL A 733 8.06 34.80 -24.55
CA VAL A 733 9.18 35.70 -24.69
C VAL A 733 10.27 35.24 -25.69
N LEU A 734 10.08 34.07 -26.29
CA LEU A 734 11.11 33.50 -27.20
C LEU A 734 11.40 34.39 -28.39
N GLU A 735 10.40 34.96 -29.05
CA GLU A 735 10.58 35.90 -30.17
C GLU A 735 11.39 37.13 -29.74
N LYS A 736 11.07 37.74 -28.60
CA LYS A 736 11.78 38.87 -28.02
C LYS A 736 13.26 38.55 -27.69
N LEU A 737 13.50 37.30 -27.18
CA LEU A 737 14.87 36.82 -26.94
C LEU A 737 15.66 36.66 -28.25
N GLU A 738 15.03 36.14 -29.29
CA GLU A 738 15.66 36.04 -30.62
C GLU A 738 16.01 37.42 -31.22
N GLU A 739 15.09 38.38 -31.10
CA GLU A 739 15.32 39.78 -31.49
C GLU A 739 16.48 40.42 -30.72
N ALA A 740 16.65 40.04 -29.45
CA ALA A 740 17.78 40.47 -28.61
C ALA A 740 19.08 39.71 -28.92
N GLY A 741 19.08 38.79 -29.89
CA GLY A 741 20.26 38.04 -30.34
C GLY A 741 20.60 36.81 -29.51
N VAL A 742 19.70 36.40 -28.58
CA VAL A 742 19.90 35.23 -27.71
C VAL A 742 19.65 33.92 -28.49
N ASN A 743 20.62 33.01 -28.44
CA ASN A 743 20.57 31.71 -29.13
C ASN A 743 20.63 30.54 -28.13
N VAL A 744 19.56 30.35 -27.39
CA VAL A 744 19.41 29.26 -26.43
C VAL A 744 18.60 28.13 -27.02
N LYS A 745 18.93 26.90 -26.60
CA LYS A 745 18.04 25.72 -26.74
C LYS A 745 17.01 25.75 -25.63
N VAL A 746 15.74 25.43 -25.94
CA VAL A 746 14.66 25.39 -24.95
C VAL A 746 14.02 24.02 -24.94
N VAL A 747 13.97 23.41 -23.77
CA VAL A 747 13.46 22.06 -23.51
C VAL A 747 12.27 22.11 -22.55
N ALA A 748 11.14 21.51 -22.94
CA ALA A 748 10.04 21.25 -22.02
C ALA A 748 10.30 19.94 -21.26
N ALA A 749 10.23 19.99 -19.93
CA ALA A 749 10.45 18.85 -19.04
C ALA A 749 9.14 18.40 -18.40
N ILE A 750 8.51 17.38 -18.97
CA ILE A 750 7.25 16.84 -18.49
C ILE A 750 7.48 15.71 -17.47
N SER A 751 8.37 14.77 -17.79
CA SER A 751 8.69 13.62 -16.93
C SER A 751 10.10 13.12 -17.19
N GLU A 752 10.90 13.10 -16.15
CA GLU A 752 12.22 12.48 -16.13
C GLU A 752 12.15 10.97 -16.39
N GLU A 753 11.18 10.33 -15.74
CA GLU A 753 11.02 8.88 -15.77
C GLU A 753 10.66 8.39 -17.18
N LEU A 754 9.88 9.16 -17.93
CA LEU A 754 9.60 8.88 -19.35
C LEU A 754 10.82 9.16 -20.23
N PHE A 755 11.52 10.25 -19.98
CA PHE A 755 12.71 10.65 -20.75
C PHE A 755 13.86 9.66 -20.58
N ASP A 756 14.13 9.20 -19.36
CA ASP A 756 15.18 8.22 -19.08
C ASP A 756 14.97 6.87 -19.80
N ARG A 757 13.72 6.53 -20.08
CA ARG A 757 13.36 5.31 -20.83
C ARG A 757 13.51 5.45 -22.34
N GLN A 758 13.74 6.68 -22.85
CA GLN A 758 13.95 6.89 -24.27
C GLN A 758 15.32 6.37 -24.73
N PRO A 759 15.45 5.94 -26.00
CA PRO A 759 16.74 5.58 -26.59
C PRO A 759 17.75 6.73 -26.46
N LYS A 760 19.00 6.41 -26.22
CA LYS A 760 20.07 7.43 -26.10
C LYS A 760 20.10 8.37 -27.30
N SER A 761 19.86 7.87 -28.52
CA SER A 761 19.79 8.68 -29.72
C SER A 761 18.75 9.80 -29.64
N TYR A 762 17.56 9.53 -29.08
CA TYR A 762 16.55 10.57 -28.86
C TYR A 762 16.97 11.51 -27.73
N ARG A 763 17.44 10.97 -26.63
CA ARG A 763 17.86 11.80 -25.48
C ARG A 763 18.97 12.78 -25.87
N ASP A 764 19.91 12.36 -26.70
CA ASP A 764 20.99 13.21 -27.20
C ASP A 764 20.48 14.27 -28.18
N THR A 765 19.34 14.12 -28.84
CA THR A 765 18.76 15.21 -29.65
C THR A 765 18.16 16.31 -28.77
N VAL A 766 17.59 15.93 -27.62
CA VAL A 766 16.95 16.87 -26.71
C VAL A 766 17.97 17.53 -25.78
N LEU A 767 18.78 16.72 -25.10
CA LEU A 767 19.70 17.17 -24.06
C LEU A 767 20.96 16.30 -24.06
N THR A 768 22.04 16.82 -24.70
CA THR A 768 23.33 16.12 -24.72
C THR A 768 24.01 16.19 -23.35
N ASP A 769 25.03 15.36 -23.16
CA ASP A 769 25.82 15.43 -21.91
C ASP A 769 26.52 16.79 -21.77
N ALA A 770 26.92 17.46 -22.89
CA ALA A 770 27.46 18.80 -22.87
C ALA A 770 26.41 19.86 -22.46
N ASP A 771 25.17 19.71 -22.96
CA ASP A 771 24.04 20.59 -22.60
C ASP A 771 23.77 20.58 -21.09
N LYS A 772 23.96 19.42 -20.43
CA LYS A 772 23.72 19.27 -18.97
C LYS A 772 24.71 20.09 -18.13
N PHE A 773 25.89 20.41 -18.66
CA PHE A 773 26.87 21.25 -17.95
C PHE A 773 26.63 22.76 -18.15
N ASP A 774 25.84 23.15 -19.14
CA ASP A 774 25.58 24.56 -19.46
C ASP A 774 24.08 24.82 -19.62
N LEU A 775 23.33 24.61 -18.53
CA LEU A 775 21.90 24.84 -18.51
C LEU A 775 21.45 25.71 -17.33
N MET A 776 20.32 26.36 -17.51
CA MET A 776 19.51 26.91 -16.43
C MET A 776 18.15 26.26 -16.43
N VAL A 777 17.47 26.30 -15.27
CA VAL A 777 16.11 25.76 -15.08
C VAL A 777 15.15 26.90 -14.81
N VAL A 778 13.97 26.86 -15.42
CA VAL A 778 12.84 27.74 -15.14
C VAL A 778 11.68 26.85 -14.70
N THR A 779 11.32 26.88 -13.42
CA THR A 779 10.36 25.93 -12.86
C THR A 779 9.40 26.56 -11.85
N THR A 780 8.14 26.09 -11.86
CA THR A 780 7.16 26.36 -10.80
C THR A 780 7.43 25.57 -9.51
N GLY A 781 8.40 24.64 -9.53
CA GLY A 781 8.85 23.91 -8.36
C GLY A 781 9.90 24.65 -7.55
N THR A 782 10.50 23.95 -6.60
CA THR A 782 11.59 24.46 -5.77
C THR A 782 12.96 24.23 -6.39
N ARG A 783 13.92 25.05 -6.04
CA ARG A 783 15.35 24.95 -6.36
C ARG A 783 15.97 23.61 -5.93
N ARG A 784 15.54 23.10 -4.78
CA ARG A 784 16.05 21.85 -4.24
C ARG A 784 15.46 20.66 -5.00
N VAL A 785 16.29 19.68 -5.27
CA VAL A 785 15.87 18.40 -5.89
C VAL A 785 15.35 18.56 -7.31
N TRP A 786 16.20 19.12 -8.18
CA TRP A 786 16.06 19.00 -9.62
C TRP A 786 16.87 17.77 -10.10
N PRO A 787 16.25 16.64 -10.43
CA PRO A 787 16.98 15.37 -10.45
C PRO A 787 17.70 15.03 -11.74
N VAL A 788 17.16 15.43 -12.89
CA VAL A 788 17.61 14.91 -14.20
C VAL A 788 18.98 15.41 -14.62
N THR A 789 19.22 16.66 -14.32
CA THR A 789 20.37 17.38 -14.88
C THR A 789 21.45 17.60 -13.86
N GLY A 790 21.15 17.27 -12.59
CA GLY A 790 21.96 17.71 -11.48
C GLY A 790 21.91 19.23 -11.31
N VAL A 791 21.96 19.71 -10.10
CA VAL A 791 22.08 21.14 -9.84
C VAL A 791 23.54 21.44 -9.56
N GLY A 792 24.26 21.84 -10.60
CA GLY A 792 25.60 22.39 -10.43
C GLY A 792 25.54 23.82 -9.89
N PRO A 793 26.63 24.36 -9.30
CA PRO A 793 26.65 25.71 -8.78
C PRO A 793 26.27 26.76 -9.83
N LEU A 794 26.63 26.57 -11.09
CA LEU A 794 26.28 27.48 -12.18
C LEU A 794 24.80 27.38 -12.57
N THR A 795 24.25 26.14 -12.57
CA THR A 795 22.82 25.95 -12.81
C THR A 795 22.00 26.64 -11.72
N ASP A 796 22.38 26.48 -10.45
CA ASP A 796 21.71 27.11 -9.32
C ASP A 796 21.74 28.64 -9.40
N GLU A 797 22.87 29.21 -9.80
CA GLU A 797 23.08 30.68 -9.89
C GLU A 797 22.14 31.35 -10.91
N TYR A 798 21.83 30.69 -12.02
CA TYR A 798 21.03 31.27 -13.10
C TYR A 798 19.58 30.82 -13.12
N SER A 799 19.25 29.77 -12.42
CA SER A 799 17.90 29.20 -12.49
C SER A 799 16.86 30.08 -11.79
N LEU A 800 15.65 30.09 -12.34
CA LEU A 800 14.46 30.68 -11.73
C LEU A 800 13.58 29.56 -11.15
N THR A 801 13.28 29.70 -9.89
CA THR A 801 12.46 28.73 -9.12
C THR A 801 11.50 29.48 -8.22
N SER A 802 10.38 28.85 -7.83
CA SER A 802 9.38 29.52 -7.00
C SER A 802 9.86 29.87 -5.58
N ASP A 803 10.98 29.31 -5.13
CA ASP A 803 11.62 29.63 -3.86
C ASP A 803 12.88 30.49 -4.02
N TRP A 804 12.93 31.33 -5.06
CA TRP A 804 14.08 32.15 -5.41
C TRP A 804 14.65 32.95 -4.23
N ASP A 805 13.77 33.63 -3.48
CA ASP A 805 14.14 34.47 -2.33
C ASP A 805 14.33 33.68 -1.04
N ASN A 806 14.33 32.35 -1.08
CA ASN A 806 14.45 31.45 0.07
C ASN A 806 13.36 31.66 1.14
N GLN A 807 12.17 32.04 0.74
CA GLN A 807 11.04 32.30 1.63
C GLN A 807 9.72 31.79 1.02
N TRP A 808 8.70 31.66 1.87
CA TRP A 808 7.34 31.41 1.40
C TRP A 808 6.80 32.65 0.69
N LEU A 809 6.21 32.47 -0.49
CA LEU A 809 5.52 33.55 -1.20
C LEU A 809 4.33 34.07 -0.39
N SER A 810 3.95 35.33 -0.61
CA SER A 810 2.73 35.93 -0.07
C SER A 810 1.51 35.43 -0.84
N GLY A 811 0.32 35.55 -0.23
CA GLY A 811 -0.93 35.40 -0.98
C GLY A 811 -1.21 36.67 -1.80
N GLY A 812 -1.97 36.54 -2.90
CA GLY A 812 -2.33 37.67 -3.75
C GLY A 812 -3.10 37.20 -4.96
N THR A 813 -3.21 38.07 -5.98
CA THR A 813 -3.67 37.63 -7.30
C THR A 813 -2.63 36.69 -7.91
N GLU A 814 -3.03 35.90 -8.89
CA GLU A 814 -2.13 35.01 -9.59
C GLU A 814 -0.92 35.77 -10.18
N ASP A 815 -1.16 36.93 -10.81
CA ASP A 815 -0.12 37.77 -11.38
C ASP A 815 0.85 38.30 -10.31
N ASP A 816 0.35 38.67 -9.12
CA ASP A 816 1.19 39.14 -8.00
C ASP A 816 2.12 38.01 -7.53
N VAL A 817 1.58 36.81 -7.38
CA VAL A 817 2.35 35.65 -6.89
C VAL A 817 3.38 35.19 -7.91
N ILE A 818 3.03 35.14 -9.19
CA ILE A 818 3.94 34.79 -10.28
C ILE A 818 5.09 35.79 -10.37
N LYS A 819 4.80 37.07 -10.18
CA LYS A 819 5.83 38.14 -10.18
C LYS A 819 6.74 38.05 -8.94
N GLU A 820 6.17 37.79 -7.76
CA GLU A 820 6.96 37.56 -6.54
C GLU A 820 7.88 36.31 -6.69
N ALA A 821 7.43 35.29 -7.41
CA ALA A 821 8.21 34.09 -7.74
C ALA A 821 9.25 34.31 -8.86
N HIS A 822 9.34 35.50 -9.43
CA HIS A 822 10.20 35.81 -10.60
C HIS A 822 9.94 34.95 -11.84
N LEU A 823 8.68 34.48 -12.00
CA LEU A 823 8.27 33.65 -13.12
C LEU A 823 7.36 34.40 -14.11
N ASP A 824 7.22 35.71 -13.96
CA ASP A 824 6.62 36.58 -14.96
C ASP A 824 7.51 36.76 -16.21
N LYS A 825 6.88 37.23 -17.28
CA LYS A 825 7.53 37.35 -18.61
C LYS A 825 8.81 38.21 -18.60
N ASP A 826 8.78 39.31 -17.87
CA ASP A 826 9.92 40.23 -17.81
C ASP A 826 11.07 39.65 -17.00
N SER A 827 10.79 39.04 -15.85
CA SER A 827 11.79 38.37 -15.02
C SER A 827 12.44 37.18 -15.77
N ILE A 828 11.66 36.39 -16.50
CA ILE A 828 12.17 35.27 -17.30
C ILE A 828 13.03 35.80 -18.46
N PHE A 829 12.56 36.84 -19.16
CA PHE A 829 13.32 37.46 -20.24
C PHE A 829 14.69 37.95 -19.74
N ASP A 830 14.72 38.72 -18.67
CA ASP A 830 15.96 39.31 -18.10
C ASP A 830 16.90 38.19 -17.61
N ALA A 831 16.40 37.15 -16.98
CA ALA A 831 17.21 36.04 -16.50
C ALA A 831 17.84 35.24 -17.66
N VAL A 832 17.07 34.92 -18.71
CA VAL A 832 17.60 34.20 -19.89
C VAL A 832 18.58 35.07 -20.66
N GLN A 833 18.32 36.37 -20.78
CA GLN A 833 19.26 37.31 -21.42
C GLN A 833 20.58 37.38 -20.64
N ARG A 834 20.54 37.48 -19.30
CA ARG A 834 21.72 37.43 -18.44
C ARG A 834 22.48 36.13 -18.62
N PHE A 835 21.75 34.98 -18.57
CA PHE A 835 22.35 33.69 -18.79
C PHE A 835 23.08 33.60 -20.12
N ALA A 836 22.48 34.08 -21.21
CA ALA A 836 23.11 34.14 -22.53
C ALA A 836 24.33 35.05 -22.56
N ALA A 837 24.23 36.27 -22.00
CA ALA A 837 25.32 37.25 -21.97
C ALA A 837 26.57 36.73 -21.23
N ASP A 838 26.37 35.97 -20.15
CA ASP A 838 27.46 35.44 -19.33
C ASP A 838 27.99 34.09 -19.82
N HIS A 839 27.59 33.61 -21.01
CA HIS A 839 27.96 32.29 -21.53
C HIS A 839 29.46 32.01 -21.53
N GLN A 840 30.27 32.96 -22.04
CA GLN A 840 31.74 32.81 -22.11
C GLN A 840 32.36 32.76 -20.68
N GLU A 841 31.83 33.52 -19.75
CA GLU A 841 32.26 33.49 -18.35
C GLU A 841 31.92 32.13 -17.71
N ARG A 842 30.70 31.60 -17.92
CA ARG A 842 30.31 30.30 -17.44
C ARG A 842 31.22 29.19 -17.97
N LEU A 843 31.50 29.17 -19.28
CA LEU A 843 32.43 28.20 -19.87
C LEU A 843 33.82 28.27 -19.27
N SER A 844 34.31 29.50 -19.03
CA SER A 844 35.62 29.72 -18.41
C SER A 844 35.67 29.22 -16.97
N ARG A 845 34.61 29.44 -16.19
CA ARG A 845 34.47 28.93 -14.80
C ARG A 845 34.40 27.41 -14.77
N GLN A 846 33.70 26.80 -15.69
CA GLN A 846 33.64 25.34 -15.83
C GLN A 846 35.00 24.75 -16.20
N ALA A 847 35.67 25.31 -17.20
CA ALA A 847 36.99 24.86 -17.60
C ALA A 847 38.00 24.97 -16.44
N ALA A 848 37.96 26.07 -15.67
CA ALA A 848 38.81 26.25 -14.50
C ALA A 848 38.52 25.22 -13.40
N ALA A 849 37.25 24.90 -13.18
CA ALA A 849 36.86 23.87 -12.21
C ALA A 849 37.39 22.49 -12.62
N PHE A 850 37.28 22.10 -13.89
CA PHE A 850 37.79 20.81 -14.39
C PHE A 850 39.32 20.75 -14.38
N THR A 851 40.02 21.82 -14.74
CA THR A 851 41.49 21.85 -14.75
C THR A 851 42.07 21.94 -13.35
N GLY A 852 41.39 22.58 -12.40
CA GLY A 852 41.82 22.63 -11.00
C GLY A 852 41.84 21.28 -10.31
N HIS A 853 41.12 20.28 -10.83
CA HIS A 853 41.18 18.90 -10.38
C HIS A 853 42.21 18.02 -11.10
N ALA A 854 42.85 18.53 -12.12
CA ALA A 854 43.83 17.79 -12.93
C ALA A 854 45.29 17.93 -12.43
N GLY A 855 45.51 18.63 -11.30
CA GLY A 855 46.82 18.87 -10.69
C GLY A 855 47.15 17.98 -9.52
#